data_e96952708c4e050910c50e09a36e94df
#
_entry.id   e96952708c4e050910c50e09a36e94df
#
_cell.length_a   1.000
_cell.length_b   1.000
_cell.length_c   1.000
_cell.angle_alpha   90.00
_cell.angle_beta   90.00
_cell.angle_gamma   90.00
#
_symmetry.space_group_name_H-M   'P 1'
#
loop_
_entity.id
_entity.type
_entity.pdbx_description
1 polymer ?
#
loop_
_entity_poly.entity_id
_entity_poly.type
_entity_poly.pdbx_seq_one_letter_code
_entity_poly.pdbx_strand_id
1 'polypeptide(L)'
;MLRFFVDTYEVDYSALKTTKTNNPFPHAVDEVDDDSGHPQRGRRKNPRVRYLEKHPLFKSKQRVVRSSGHTNLPNFIGPYFPRRDDPEVYQFYCACMLVLLKPWQCLKTDLKKPDQTWEDSFKEFTATAPTTIHHILSGIQYFHECKSAVKRNQANPDFSHLADDQDVDTMEGGLDLEEDTLPNTQFMPSFTEEGLQEVIASMTPWAERNHGCHAVYIAVQARIFHEDLGSSWALELSRNPVSNATGSSLQKLLMWKAQMDANVNQQNSGTGIPSHTEQNDQASATVTGYEGNIDADKGNIFPYNPDAPEAVARLNGDSEIAENALPPVDPSQLKTDQRRAYGIVIWHLDQTLSGASPPPLRMILYGEGGTGKSKVIQTITQAFTQRGVSGMLLKSAYTGVAASLIDGKTTHTIGMISRNGHPLSSQTKAKLQAFWKYIVYLIIDEYSMISKSFLAKLSRNIGIGKTKGSVENPESSHASDSLGFGGINVILCGDLHQFPPVAGAKRDSLYFSPLSTDSIDLTTGRMIYEEFKTVVVLREQVRVTDIGWRDFLRRLRKGEVQEDDVTMLRKLLVASPESPLTDFNGAWSNLCLVTPRHAVRTEWNKSAVEKHCRQSKQQLFICKAEDTIRNRQLTIAERYAVVLRGQGQKKQQRRRNELLETIQLAISMKVMVTQNVETDLDITNGARGTIVDIVLDKDEPLLPDENIVNLVHLPSYILVQLDRTRVTQLEGLPPCVIPVAPASKLFTITMMVNGKPQNRTVKRRQFPMTAAYAFTDYRSQGQTIPFVLVDIALPPTGGLSLFNLYVALSRSSSRSTIRLLRDFDNKTFKAAHDPELLSEDDRLDYLDGITKKWWEKLVQNYRIKK
;
A
#
# COMPACT_ATOMS: atom_id res chain seq x y z
N MET A 1 31.05 -6.80 -7.18
CA MET A 1 31.96 -5.81 -6.63
C MET A 1 33.22 -6.45 -6.08
N LEU A 2 33.15 -7.38 -5.12
CA LEU A 2 34.34 -8.14 -4.64
C LEU A 2 35.17 -8.74 -5.79
N ARG A 3 34.52 -9.38 -6.78
CA ARG A 3 35.19 -9.88 -7.98
C ARG A 3 35.86 -8.79 -8.79
N PHE A 4 35.35 -7.57 -8.80
CA PHE A 4 35.99 -6.41 -9.44
C PHE A 4 37.33 -6.08 -8.79
N PHE A 5 37.40 -6.05 -7.46
CA PHE A 5 38.65 -5.77 -6.75
C PHE A 5 39.66 -6.90 -6.92
N VAL A 6 39.27 -8.15 -6.73
CA VAL A 6 40.10 -9.34 -6.93
C VAL A 6 40.67 -9.35 -8.37
N ASP A 7 39.82 -9.18 -9.36
CA ASP A 7 40.23 -9.11 -10.77
C ASP A 7 41.22 -7.95 -11.08
N THR A 8 41.12 -6.86 -10.30
CA THR A 8 42.02 -5.70 -10.49
C THR A 8 43.44 -5.96 -10.01
N TYR A 9 43.62 -6.73 -8.95
CA TYR A 9 44.92 -7.09 -8.42
C TYR A 9 45.60 -8.24 -9.21
N GLU A 10 44.84 -9.02 -9.92
CA GLU A 10 45.33 -10.19 -10.69
C GLU A 10 45.48 -9.91 -12.19
N VAL A 11 45.55 -8.64 -12.60
CA VAL A 11 45.72 -8.23 -14.01
C VAL A 11 47.13 -7.82 -14.27
N ASP A 12 47.69 -8.30 -15.43
CA ASP A 12 49.00 -7.89 -15.92
C ASP A 12 48.93 -6.51 -16.58
N TYR A 13 49.35 -5.48 -15.86
CA TYR A 13 49.44 -4.12 -16.36
C TYR A 13 50.69 -3.82 -17.16
N SER A 14 51.67 -4.71 -17.24
CA SER A 14 52.93 -4.49 -17.95
C SER A 14 52.75 -4.23 -19.45
N ALA A 15 51.65 -4.74 -20.00
CA ALA A 15 51.28 -4.54 -21.42
C ALA A 15 50.71 -3.16 -21.74
N LEU A 16 50.36 -2.32 -20.71
CA LEU A 16 50.03 -0.94 -20.92
C LEU A 16 51.32 -0.13 -21.08
N LYS A 17 51.57 0.44 -22.25
CA LYS A 17 52.64 1.44 -22.44
C LYS A 17 52.34 2.64 -21.54
N THR A 18 52.92 2.62 -20.35
CA THR A 18 52.76 3.70 -19.36
C THR A 18 53.62 4.88 -19.81
N THR A 19 52.97 6.01 -20.08
CA THR A 19 53.61 7.28 -19.97
C THR A 19 53.88 7.58 -18.51
N LYS A 20 55.10 7.34 -18.08
CA LYS A 20 55.82 7.93 -16.93
C LYS A 20 55.16 7.95 -15.52
N THR A 21 54.40 7.02 -15.05
CA THR A 21 54.19 6.85 -13.61
C THR A 21 54.03 5.37 -13.25
N ASN A 22 54.79 4.90 -12.25
CA ASN A 22 54.71 3.53 -11.70
C ASN A 22 53.46 3.31 -10.80
N ASN A 23 52.39 3.92 -11.12
CA ASN A 23 51.15 3.81 -10.35
C ASN A 23 50.07 3.09 -11.23
N PRO A 24 49.60 1.94 -10.81
CA PRO A 24 48.53 1.22 -11.51
C PRO A 24 47.20 2.00 -11.55
N PHE A 25 47.07 3.08 -10.80
CA PHE A 25 45.96 3.99 -10.82
C PHE A 25 46.45 5.38 -11.24
N PRO A 26 46.19 5.84 -12.47
CA PRO A 26 46.57 7.21 -12.86
C PRO A 26 45.77 8.22 -12.02
N HIS A 27 46.50 9.07 -11.28
CA HIS A 27 45.94 10.27 -10.66
C HIS A 27 45.44 11.22 -11.75
N ALA A 28 44.35 11.92 -11.49
CA ALA A 28 43.90 13.04 -12.29
C ALA A 28 45.02 14.08 -12.34
N VAL A 29 45.49 14.38 -13.52
CA VAL A 29 46.33 15.53 -13.78
C VAL A 29 45.44 16.55 -14.46
N ASP A 30 45.37 17.73 -13.86
CA ASP A 30 44.71 18.89 -14.42
C ASP A 30 45.26 19.18 -15.80
N GLU A 31 44.45 19.02 -16.85
CA GLU A 31 44.76 19.56 -18.16
C GLU A 31 43.98 20.84 -18.34
N VAL A 32 44.74 21.87 -18.58
CA VAL A 32 44.32 23.24 -18.96
C VAL A 32 43.64 23.16 -20.32
N ASP A 33 42.50 23.80 -20.43
CA ASP A 33 41.72 24.01 -21.65
C ASP A 33 42.58 24.67 -22.74
N ASP A 34 42.57 24.03 -23.93
CA ASP A 34 42.93 24.74 -25.16
C ASP A 34 41.85 24.49 -26.22
N ASP A 35 41.18 25.54 -26.57
CA ASP A 35 40.01 25.62 -27.44
C ASP A 35 40.47 25.68 -28.90
N SER A 36 40.21 24.66 -29.70
CA SER A 36 39.94 24.84 -31.15
C SER A 36 39.72 23.53 -31.90
N GLY A 37 38.58 23.43 -32.57
CA GLY A 37 38.41 22.60 -33.76
C GLY A 37 37.74 21.23 -33.63
N HIS A 38 36.54 21.12 -34.09
CA HIS A 38 35.82 19.86 -34.27
C HIS A 38 36.56 18.87 -35.10
N PRO A 39 36.65 17.60 -34.62
CA PRO A 39 36.58 16.47 -35.56
C PRO A 39 35.68 15.33 -35.05
N GLN A 40 35.18 14.55 -36.02
CA GLN A 40 34.32 13.40 -35.94
C GLN A 40 34.70 12.44 -34.80
N ARG A 41 33.74 12.08 -33.97
CA ARG A 41 33.85 11.10 -32.87
C ARG A 41 34.07 9.68 -33.34
N GLY A 42 35.33 9.28 -33.50
CA GLY A 42 35.73 7.87 -33.51
C GLY A 42 35.75 7.36 -32.07
N ARG A 43 34.96 6.34 -31.75
CA ARG A 43 34.94 5.66 -30.44
C ARG A 43 36.35 5.16 -30.11
N ARG A 44 37.05 5.80 -29.13
CA ARG A 44 38.32 5.30 -28.59
C ARG A 44 38.09 3.93 -27.96
N LYS A 45 38.70 2.86 -28.50
CA LYS A 45 38.62 1.53 -27.88
C LYS A 45 39.48 1.53 -26.61
N ASN A 46 38.88 1.26 -25.49
CA ASN A 46 39.60 1.11 -24.22
C ASN A 46 40.62 -0.04 -24.31
N PRO A 47 41.84 0.11 -23.79
CA PRO A 47 42.86 -0.93 -23.82
C PRO A 47 42.40 -2.18 -23.04
N ARG A 48 42.84 -3.35 -23.49
CA ARG A 48 42.56 -4.64 -22.86
C ARG A 48 43.85 -5.22 -22.34
N VAL A 49 43.83 -5.73 -21.12
CA VAL A 49 44.98 -6.40 -20.46
C VAL A 49 44.60 -7.84 -20.10
N ARG A 50 45.59 -8.72 -20.08
CA ARG A 50 45.41 -10.11 -19.70
C ARG A 50 45.39 -10.24 -18.16
N TYR A 51 44.74 -11.25 -17.66
CA TYR A 51 44.88 -11.67 -16.26
C TYR A 51 46.27 -12.29 -16.06
N LEU A 52 46.78 -12.31 -14.85
CA LEU A 52 47.97 -13.03 -14.46
C LEU A 52 47.78 -14.55 -14.64
N GLU A 53 48.86 -15.31 -14.86
CA GLU A 53 48.79 -16.74 -15.15
C GLU A 53 48.02 -17.58 -14.11
N LYS A 54 48.08 -17.17 -12.86
CA LYS A 54 47.34 -17.83 -11.75
C LYS A 54 45.85 -17.57 -11.74
N HIS A 55 45.36 -16.61 -12.52
CA HIS A 55 43.93 -16.26 -12.54
C HIS A 55 43.12 -17.25 -13.35
N PRO A 56 41.95 -17.74 -12.89
CA PRO A 56 41.11 -18.71 -13.57
C PRO A 56 40.71 -18.31 -15.01
N LEU A 57 40.62 -17.01 -15.29
CA LEU A 57 40.24 -16.47 -16.58
C LEU A 57 41.43 -16.12 -17.51
N PHE A 58 42.67 -16.43 -17.10
CA PHE A 58 43.90 -16.07 -17.84
C PHE A 58 43.84 -16.49 -19.33
N LYS A 59 43.40 -17.72 -19.60
CA LYS A 59 43.32 -18.26 -20.96
C LYS A 59 42.09 -17.86 -21.75
N SER A 60 41.02 -17.43 -21.07
CA SER A 60 39.69 -17.28 -21.69
C SER A 60 39.21 -15.83 -21.82
N LYS A 61 39.69 -14.88 -21.00
CA LYS A 61 39.20 -13.51 -21.00
C LYS A 61 40.29 -12.47 -20.81
N GLN A 62 40.03 -11.24 -21.26
CA GLN A 62 40.88 -10.08 -21.06
C GLN A 62 40.05 -9.00 -20.33
N ARG A 63 40.68 -8.24 -19.43
CA ARG A 63 40.06 -7.12 -18.77
C ARG A 63 40.17 -5.86 -19.61
N VAL A 64 39.07 -5.12 -19.69
CA VAL A 64 39.04 -3.79 -20.33
C VAL A 64 39.46 -2.77 -19.27
N VAL A 65 40.56 -2.02 -19.54
CA VAL A 65 40.99 -0.93 -18.69
C VAL A 65 40.31 0.33 -19.20
N ARG A 66 39.54 0.98 -18.33
CA ARG A 66 38.83 2.23 -18.65
C ARG A 66 39.85 3.38 -18.58
N SER A 67 39.70 4.37 -19.47
CA SER A 67 40.54 5.58 -19.47
C SER A 67 40.33 6.39 -18.19
N SER A 68 41.33 7.16 -17.79
CA SER A 68 41.22 8.18 -16.73
C SER A 68 40.06 9.13 -17.03
N GLY A 69 39.35 9.56 -15.99
CA GLY A 69 38.14 10.39 -16.13
C GLY A 69 36.81 9.59 -16.05
N HIS A 70 36.84 8.29 -15.86
CA HIS A 70 35.63 7.52 -15.62
C HIS A 70 35.18 7.66 -14.15
N THR A 71 34.12 8.43 -13.93
CA THR A 71 33.60 8.78 -12.59
C THR A 71 32.67 7.74 -11.97
N ASN A 72 32.49 6.57 -12.60
CA ASN A 72 31.66 5.50 -12.04
C ASN A 72 32.37 4.86 -10.84
N LEU A 73 32.13 5.42 -9.67
CA LEU A 73 32.46 4.80 -8.40
C LEU A 73 31.50 3.63 -8.14
N PRO A 74 31.99 2.52 -7.56
CA PRO A 74 31.10 1.45 -7.14
C PRO A 74 30.13 1.99 -6.08
N ASN A 75 28.84 1.92 -6.38
CA ASN A 75 27.80 2.21 -5.39
C ASN A 75 27.70 1.01 -4.44
N PHE A 76 28.01 1.23 -3.17
CA PHE A 76 27.79 0.26 -2.13
C PHE A 76 26.35 0.36 -1.67
N ILE A 77 25.54 -0.65 -2.05
CA ILE A 77 24.14 -0.73 -1.62
C ILE A 77 24.09 -1.58 -0.37
N GLY A 78 23.76 -0.97 0.76
CA GLY A 78 23.63 -1.64 2.05
C GLY A 78 23.36 -0.64 3.17
N PRO A 79 22.98 -1.11 4.36
CA PRO A 79 22.53 -0.22 5.44
C PRO A 79 23.58 0.77 5.91
N TYR A 80 24.83 0.45 5.93
CA TYR A 80 26.03 1.31 5.92
C TYR A 80 27.29 0.52 6.32
N PHE A 81 28.46 1.07 6.02
CA PHE A 81 29.70 0.54 6.56
C PHE A 81 29.78 0.87 8.06
N PRO A 82 30.17 -0.11 8.90
CA PRO A 82 30.40 0.17 10.31
C PRO A 82 31.50 1.24 10.45
N ARG A 83 31.40 2.02 11.51
CA ARG A 83 32.37 3.10 11.78
C ARG A 83 33.64 2.54 12.38
N ARG A 84 34.78 3.08 11.96
CA ARG A 84 36.08 2.72 12.52
C ARG A 84 36.26 3.18 13.98
N ASP A 85 35.61 4.30 14.34
CA ASP A 85 35.71 4.96 15.64
C ASP A 85 34.68 4.49 16.65
N ASP A 86 33.93 3.43 16.36
CA ASP A 86 32.94 2.81 17.24
C ASP A 86 33.49 1.49 17.81
N PRO A 87 33.87 1.45 19.10
CA PRO A 87 34.45 0.26 19.71
C PRO A 87 33.54 -0.98 19.68
N GLU A 88 32.21 -0.80 19.77
CA GLU A 88 31.27 -1.93 19.82
C GLU A 88 31.20 -2.68 18.49
N VAL A 89 31.41 -1.99 17.38
CA VAL A 89 31.33 -2.57 16.04
C VAL A 89 32.68 -2.69 15.35
N TYR A 90 33.77 -2.40 16.04
CA TYR A 90 35.10 -2.36 15.42
C TYR A 90 35.55 -3.71 14.83
N GLN A 91 35.29 -4.83 15.53
CA GLN A 91 35.56 -6.17 14.98
C GLN A 91 34.79 -6.42 13.68
N PHE A 92 33.53 -5.97 13.63
CA PHE A 92 32.71 -6.06 12.40
C PHE A 92 33.20 -5.13 11.30
N TYR A 93 33.68 -3.92 11.64
CA TYR A 93 34.36 -3.04 10.70
C TYR A 93 35.57 -3.71 10.06
N CYS A 94 36.45 -4.32 10.87
CA CYS A 94 37.63 -5.02 10.41
C CYS A 94 37.27 -6.19 9.46
N ALA A 95 36.26 -6.98 9.82
CA ALA A 95 35.77 -8.05 8.95
C ALA A 95 35.24 -7.52 7.61
N CYS A 96 34.46 -6.45 7.62
CA CYS A 96 33.93 -5.83 6.40
C CYS A 96 35.07 -5.31 5.51
N MET A 97 36.06 -4.64 6.07
CA MET A 97 37.18 -4.09 5.30
C MET A 97 38.06 -5.19 4.72
N LEU A 98 38.31 -6.27 5.44
CA LEU A 98 39.03 -7.45 4.92
C LEU A 98 38.29 -8.09 3.76
N VAL A 99 36.98 -8.32 3.89
CA VAL A 99 36.16 -8.87 2.81
C VAL A 99 36.20 -8.00 1.55
N LEU A 100 36.26 -6.68 1.69
CA LEU A 100 36.24 -5.75 0.58
C LEU A 100 37.59 -5.55 -0.07
N LEU A 101 38.67 -5.51 0.71
CA LEU A 101 39.93 -4.97 0.29
C LEU A 101 41.05 -6.02 0.23
N LYS A 102 40.98 -7.09 1.03
CA LYS A 102 41.94 -8.21 0.97
C LYS A 102 41.56 -9.15 -0.15
N PRO A 103 42.49 -9.57 -1.04
CA PRO A 103 42.26 -10.62 -2.02
C PRO A 103 41.95 -11.95 -1.32
N TRP A 104 40.90 -12.65 -1.73
CA TRP A 104 40.53 -13.95 -1.19
C TRP A 104 39.85 -14.83 -2.24
N GLN A 105 40.03 -16.16 -2.13
CA GLN A 105 39.34 -17.17 -2.93
C GLN A 105 38.39 -17.98 -2.03
N CYS A 106 38.78 -18.25 -0.80
CA CYS A 106 37.96 -18.90 0.19
C CYS A 106 37.73 -18.00 1.39
N LEU A 107 36.49 -17.61 1.62
CA LEU A 107 36.09 -16.71 2.69
C LEU A 107 36.44 -17.21 4.09
N LYS A 108 36.47 -18.54 4.28
CA LYS A 108 36.72 -19.17 5.58
C LYS A 108 38.19 -19.21 5.96
N THR A 109 39.11 -19.24 4.99
CA THR A 109 40.54 -19.49 5.22
C THR A 109 41.42 -18.29 4.91
N ASP A 110 41.04 -17.47 3.91
CA ASP A 110 41.93 -16.46 3.36
C ASP A 110 41.82 -15.09 4.07
N LEU A 111 40.68 -14.85 4.73
CA LEU A 111 40.48 -13.57 5.40
C LEU A 111 41.13 -13.51 6.77
N LYS A 112 41.08 -14.59 7.57
CA LYS A 112 41.76 -14.69 8.86
C LYS A 112 42.12 -16.12 9.20
N LYS A 113 43.14 -16.31 10.02
CA LYS A 113 43.54 -17.59 10.59
C LYS A 113 42.53 -18.04 11.67
N PRO A 114 42.40 -19.36 11.97
CA PRO A 114 41.45 -19.86 12.98
C PRO A 114 41.58 -19.19 14.33
N ASP A 115 42.82 -19.01 14.81
CA ASP A 115 43.13 -18.48 16.15
C ASP A 115 43.32 -16.94 16.16
N GLN A 116 43.00 -16.23 15.07
CA GLN A 116 43.20 -14.81 14.93
C GLN A 116 41.90 -14.05 15.09
N THR A 117 41.93 -12.86 15.74
CA THR A 117 40.76 -11.96 15.73
C THR A 117 40.60 -11.23 14.38
N TRP A 118 39.45 -10.67 14.09
CA TRP A 118 39.28 -9.86 12.90
C TRP A 118 40.15 -8.61 12.92
N GLU A 119 40.39 -8.06 14.09
CA GLU A 119 41.24 -6.89 14.30
C GLU A 119 42.70 -7.21 14.00
N ASP A 120 43.21 -8.33 14.49
CA ASP A 120 44.59 -8.73 14.24
C ASP A 120 44.84 -9.00 12.75
N SER A 121 43.91 -9.71 12.10
CA SER A 121 44.00 -9.94 10.63
C SER A 121 43.93 -8.64 9.86
N PHE A 122 43.13 -7.68 10.29
CA PHE A 122 43.06 -6.38 9.65
C PHE A 122 44.34 -5.55 9.85
N LYS A 123 44.90 -5.57 11.05
CA LYS A 123 46.21 -4.94 11.32
C LYS A 123 47.30 -5.54 10.48
N GLU A 124 47.37 -6.89 10.37
CA GLU A 124 48.35 -7.59 9.56
C GLU A 124 48.21 -7.22 8.08
N PHE A 125 46.93 -7.15 7.56
CA PHE A 125 46.65 -6.77 6.21
C PHE A 125 47.02 -5.30 5.93
N THR A 126 46.65 -4.39 6.80
CA THR A 126 46.91 -2.95 6.59
C THR A 126 48.40 -2.62 6.68
N ALA A 127 49.19 -3.35 7.49
CA ALA A 127 50.64 -3.15 7.56
C ALA A 127 51.37 -3.43 6.23
N THR A 128 50.80 -4.30 5.38
CA THR A 128 51.37 -4.65 4.08
C THR A 128 50.61 -4.10 2.88
N ALA A 129 49.49 -3.39 3.13
CA ALA A 129 48.60 -2.92 2.10
C ALA A 129 49.22 -1.73 1.30
N PRO A 130 48.92 -1.62 0.00
CA PRO A 130 49.33 -0.46 -0.80
C PRO A 130 48.70 0.83 -0.29
N THR A 131 49.35 1.96 -0.57
CA THR A 131 48.90 3.31 -0.17
C THR A 131 47.46 3.62 -0.63
N THR A 132 47.07 3.08 -1.78
CA THR A 132 45.69 3.19 -2.30
C THR A 132 44.63 2.62 -1.39
N ILE A 133 44.92 1.51 -0.69
CA ILE A 133 43.98 0.94 0.29
C ILE A 133 43.85 1.85 1.51
N HIS A 134 44.95 2.43 1.97
CA HIS A 134 44.89 3.41 3.04
C HIS A 134 44.06 4.65 2.68
N HIS A 135 44.17 5.12 1.43
CA HIS A 135 43.34 6.22 0.92
C HIS A 135 41.83 5.82 0.89
N ILE A 136 41.50 4.59 0.49
CA ILE A 136 40.10 4.11 0.51
C ILE A 136 39.58 4.05 1.96
N LEU A 137 40.33 3.50 2.87
CA LEU A 137 39.96 3.42 4.29
C LEU A 137 39.77 4.81 4.91
N SER A 138 40.65 5.75 4.60
CA SER A 138 40.55 7.14 5.02
C SER A 138 39.35 7.84 4.38
N GLY A 139 39.06 7.57 3.12
CA GLY A 139 37.89 8.09 2.42
C GLY A 139 36.55 7.61 3.00
N ILE A 140 36.49 6.33 3.39
CA ILE A 140 35.30 5.78 4.09
C ILE A 140 35.08 6.49 5.43
N GLN A 141 36.15 6.68 6.21
CA GLN A 141 36.06 7.38 7.49
C GLN A 141 35.68 8.85 7.31
N TYR A 142 36.28 9.53 6.34
CA TYR A 142 35.96 10.92 5.98
C TYR A 142 34.48 11.08 5.58
N PHE A 143 33.92 10.13 4.83
CA PHE A 143 32.49 10.12 4.52
C PHE A 143 31.62 10.10 5.79
N HIS A 144 31.97 9.25 6.78
CA HIS A 144 31.24 9.21 8.05
C HIS A 144 31.36 10.52 8.84
N GLU A 145 32.54 11.15 8.80
CA GLU A 145 32.79 12.44 9.45
C GLU A 145 31.98 13.57 8.79
N CYS A 146 31.97 13.64 7.46
CA CYS A 146 31.14 14.58 6.70
C CYS A 146 29.65 14.40 7.03
N LYS A 147 29.15 13.17 7.02
CA LYS A 147 27.75 12.86 7.37
C LYS A 147 27.40 13.26 8.81
N SER A 148 28.33 13.10 9.74
CA SER A 148 28.17 13.53 11.13
C SER A 148 28.23 15.05 11.30
N ALA A 149 29.06 15.75 10.48
CA ALA A 149 29.12 17.20 10.45
C ALA A 149 27.83 17.81 9.88
N VAL A 150 27.29 17.26 8.80
CA VAL A 150 26.00 17.69 8.24
C VAL A 150 24.88 17.52 9.26
N LYS A 151 24.84 16.40 9.99
CA LYS A 151 23.83 16.20 11.05
C LYS A 151 23.99 17.18 12.22
N ARG A 152 25.22 17.56 12.58
CA ARG A 152 25.49 18.56 13.61
C ARG A 152 25.08 19.97 13.16
N ASN A 153 25.31 20.32 11.90
CA ASN A 153 24.91 21.63 11.33
C ASN A 153 23.38 21.75 11.17
N GLN A 154 22.69 20.64 10.85
CA GLN A 154 21.22 20.61 10.83
C GLN A 154 20.56 20.71 12.22
N ALA A 155 21.30 20.40 13.29
CA ALA A 155 20.86 20.55 14.68
C ALA A 155 21.10 21.96 15.25
N ASN A 156 21.69 22.88 14.50
CA ASN A 156 21.99 24.25 14.93
C ASN A 156 20.91 25.21 14.41
N PRO A 157 20.14 25.89 15.30
CA PRO A 157 18.99 26.72 14.90
C PRO A 157 19.33 27.92 14.01
N ASP A 158 20.59 28.35 13.98
CA ASP A 158 21.02 29.56 13.26
C ASP A 158 21.12 29.36 11.73
N PHE A 159 20.98 28.16 11.21
CA PHE A 159 21.04 27.87 9.76
C PHE A 159 19.71 27.45 9.14
N SER A 160 18.60 27.58 9.86
CA SER A 160 17.27 27.15 9.40
C SER A 160 16.68 28.00 8.27
N HIS A 161 17.31 29.11 7.91
CA HIS A 161 16.80 30.03 6.87
C HIS A 161 17.43 29.86 5.48
N LEU A 162 18.32 28.89 5.29
CA LEU A 162 18.98 28.62 4.00
C LEU A 162 18.75 27.19 3.45
N ALA A 163 17.98 26.39 4.11
CA ALA A 163 17.52 25.11 3.58
C ALA A 163 16.05 25.24 3.20
N ASP A 164 15.80 25.79 2.04
CA ASP A 164 14.51 25.65 1.37
C ASP A 164 14.19 24.16 1.21
N ASP A 165 12.99 23.77 1.62
CA ASP A 165 12.45 22.43 1.79
C ASP A 165 12.40 21.55 0.52
N GLN A 166 13.28 21.73 -0.45
CA GLN A 166 13.23 20.94 -1.69
C GLN A 166 14.21 19.78 -1.76
N ASP A 167 15.19 19.66 -0.87
CA ASP A 167 16.33 18.77 -1.11
C ASP A 167 16.48 17.57 -0.21
N VAL A 168 15.58 17.31 0.73
CA VAL A 168 15.69 16.11 1.61
C VAL A 168 15.04 14.88 0.99
N ASP A 169 14.08 15.02 0.10
CA ASP A 169 13.47 13.90 -0.65
C ASP A 169 14.13 13.64 -2.02
N THR A 170 15.05 14.51 -2.46
CA THR A 170 15.77 14.40 -3.72
C THR A 170 17.22 13.91 -3.59
N MET A 171 17.66 13.55 -2.40
CA MET A 171 18.91 12.78 -2.23
C MET A 171 18.73 11.28 -2.52
N GLU A 172 17.59 10.82 -2.92
CA GLU A 172 17.43 9.80 -3.94
C GLU A 172 17.50 10.47 -5.31
N GLY A 173 18.46 11.36 -5.50
CA GLY A 173 18.82 11.90 -6.78
C GLY A 173 19.07 10.74 -7.72
N GLY A 174 18.04 10.40 -8.47
CA GLY A 174 18.24 9.82 -9.75
C GLY A 174 19.20 10.76 -10.48
N LEU A 175 20.46 10.40 -10.52
CA LEU A 175 21.19 10.66 -11.74
C LEU A 175 20.22 10.22 -12.81
N ASP A 176 19.76 11.14 -13.63
CA ASP A 176 19.23 10.86 -14.96
C ASP A 176 20.32 10.06 -15.67
N LEU A 177 20.36 8.78 -15.35
CA LEU A 177 20.94 7.81 -16.24
C LEU A 177 19.98 7.82 -17.42
N GLU A 178 20.40 8.56 -18.44
CA GLU A 178 19.87 8.47 -19.78
C GLU A 178 19.41 7.04 -20.04
N GLU A 179 18.30 6.87 -20.72
CA GLU A 179 17.56 5.65 -21.03
C GLU A 179 18.37 4.49 -21.61
N ASP A 180 19.71 4.50 -21.54
CA ASP A 180 20.62 3.68 -22.35
C ASP A 180 21.41 2.60 -21.61
N THR A 181 21.03 2.17 -20.43
CA THR A 181 21.67 0.98 -19.86
C THR A 181 20.66 0.00 -19.26
N LEU A 182 19.86 -0.60 -20.15
CA LEU A 182 19.53 -2.01 -19.95
C LEU A 182 20.87 -2.76 -19.92
N PRO A 183 21.13 -3.63 -18.94
CA PRO A 183 22.34 -4.42 -18.93
C PRO A 183 22.47 -5.12 -20.27
N ASN A 184 23.57 -4.88 -20.95
CA ASN A 184 23.87 -5.44 -22.24
C ASN A 184 23.69 -6.97 -22.15
N THR A 185 22.67 -7.51 -22.80
CA THR A 185 22.29 -8.93 -22.76
C THR A 185 23.40 -9.89 -23.20
N GLN A 186 24.55 -9.40 -23.65
CA GLN A 186 25.75 -10.18 -23.94
C GLN A 186 26.48 -10.69 -22.69
N PHE A 187 26.11 -10.28 -21.46
CA PHE A 187 26.72 -10.73 -20.20
C PHE A 187 25.72 -11.37 -19.23
N MET A 188 24.49 -11.65 -19.64
CA MET A 188 23.64 -12.53 -18.83
C MET A 188 24.29 -13.95 -18.88
N PRO A 189 24.54 -14.57 -17.69
CA PRO A 189 24.78 -16.01 -17.68
C PRO A 189 23.61 -16.66 -18.41
N SER A 190 23.88 -17.76 -19.11
CA SER A 190 22.83 -18.52 -19.81
C SER A 190 21.56 -18.48 -18.98
N PHE A 191 20.44 -18.02 -19.57
CA PHE A 191 19.16 -17.92 -18.85
C PHE A 191 18.80 -19.30 -18.30
N THR A 192 19.12 -19.55 -17.03
CA THR A 192 18.88 -20.82 -16.34
C THR A 192 17.84 -20.61 -15.25
N GLU A 193 17.17 -21.66 -14.85
CA GLU A 193 16.19 -21.62 -13.77
C GLU A 193 16.85 -21.23 -12.44
N GLU A 194 18.07 -21.73 -12.17
CA GLU A 194 18.85 -21.38 -10.98
C GLU A 194 19.19 -19.88 -10.96
N GLY A 195 19.65 -19.34 -12.08
CA GLY A 195 19.93 -17.91 -12.21
C GLY A 195 18.68 -17.05 -12.05
N LEU A 196 17.52 -17.52 -12.51
CA LEU A 196 16.25 -16.84 -12.27
C LEU A 196 15.91 -16.80 -10.78
N GLN A 197 16.10 -17.90 -10.04
CA GLN A 197 15.86 -17.95 -8.60
C GLN A 197 16.83 -17.02 -7.84
N GLU A 198 18.09 -16.93 -8.24
CA GLU A 198 19.05 -15.98 -7.67
C GLU A 198 18.60 -14.53 -7.88
N VAL A 199 18.12 -14.19 -9.08
CA VAL A 199 17.59 -12.85 -9.37
C VAL A 199 16.35 -12.58 -8.53
N ILE A 200 15.40 -13.49 -8.46
CA ILE A 200 14.22 -13.35 -7.59
C ILE A 200 14.64 -13.10 -6.14
N ALA A 201 15.59 -13.90 -5.63
CA ALA A 201 16.10 -13.73 -4.27
C ALA A 201 16.77 -12.37 -4.04
N SER A 202 17.36 -11.76 -5.07
CA SER A 202 18.02 -10.45 -5.00
C SER A 202 17.06 -9.26 -5.14
N MET A 203 15.80 -9.49 -5.56
CA MET A 203 14.84 -8.43 -5.88
C MET A 203 14.37 -7.63 -4.66
N THR A 204 14.27 -8.27 -3.50
CA THR A 204 14.05 -7.55 -2.26
C THR A 204 15.39 -7.05 -1.75
N PRO A 205 15.58 -5.74 -1.49
CA PRO A 205 16.81 -5.24 -0.92
C PRO A 205 17.17 -6.03 0.34
N TRP A 206 18.45 -6.39 0.46
CA TRP A 206 18.93 -7.22 1.60
C TRP A 206 18.52 -6.62 2.95
N ALA A 207 18.60 -5.29 3.08
CA ALA A 207 18.21 -4.58 4.29
C ALA A 207 16.72 -4.77 4.63
N GLU A 208 15.83 -4.69 3.63
CA GLU A 208 14.39 -4.89 3.82
C GLU A 208 14.07 -6.35 4.18
N ARG A 209 14.72 -7.31 3.51
CA ARG A 209 14.58 -8.74 3.83
C ARG A 209 15.07 -9.05 5.23
N ASN A 210 16.28 -8.57 5.58
CA ASN A 210 16.84 -8.76 6.92
C ASN A 210 15.95 -8.14 8.00
N HIS A 211 15.34 -6.99 7.71
CA HIS A 211 14.39 -6.34 8.60
C HIS A 211 13.14 -7.20 8.83
N GLY A 212 12.63 -7.86 7.79
CA GLY A 212 11.52 -8.82 7.85
C GLY A 212 11.89 -10.06 8.67
N CYS A 213 13.03 -10.69 8.36
CA CYS A 213 13.53 -11.85 9.10
C CYS A 213 13.78 -11.53 10.59
N HIS A 214 14.32 -10.34 10.90
CA HIS A 214 14.51 -9.90 12.26
C HIS A 214 13.18 -9.76 13.04
N ALA A 215 12.12 -9.29 12.39
CA ALA A 215 10.80 -9.22 12.98
C ALA A 215 10.27 -10.62 13.35
N VAL A 216 10.45 -11.60 12.47
CA VAL A 216 10.08 -13.00 12.73
C VAL A 216 10.98 -13.61 13.84
N TYR A 217 12.28 -13.33 13.82
CA TYR A 217 13.19 -13.77 14.87
C TYR A 217 12.74 -13.31 16.27
N ILE A 218 12.38 -12.02 16.42
CA ILE A 218 11.83 -11.51 17.70
C ILE A 218 10.53 -12.23 18.06
N ALA A 219 9.67 -12.51 17.09
CA ALA A 219 8.44 -13.25 17.34
C ALA A 219 8.68 -14.69 17.81
N VAL A 220 9.74 -15.36 17.31
CA VAL A 220 10.17 -16.68 17.78
C VAL A 220 10.69 -16.60 19.22
N GLN A 221 11.57 -15.64 19.53
CA GLN A 221 12.07 -15.42 20.89
C GLN A 221 10.93 -15.13 21.88
N ALA A 222 9.90 -14.44 21.44
CA ALA A 222 8.70 -14.17 22.21
C ALA A 222 7.69 -15.34 22.24
N ARG A 223 8.02 -16.48 21.67
CA ARG A 223 7.15 -17.68 21.54
C ARG A 223 5.84 -17.45 20.79
N ILE A 224 5.76 -16.40 19.96
CA ILE A 224 4.64 -16.19 19.05
C ILE A 224 4.69 -17.21 17.91
N PHE A 225 5.90 -17.51 17.41
CA PHE A 225 6.18 -18.58 16.46
C PHE A 225 7.08 -19.64 17.10
N HIS A 226 7.08 -20.84 16.55
CA HIS A 226 7.97 -21.92 16.97
C HIS A 226 9.37 -21.73 16.36
N GLU A 227 10.40 -22.23 17.06
CA GLU A 227 11.78 -22.19 16.57
C GLU A 227 12.00 -23.04 15.30
N ASP A 228 11.21 -24.09 15.14
CA ASP A 228 11.28 -25.04 14.02
C ASP A 228 10.54 -24.54 12.76
N LEU A 229 10.44 -23.25 12.52
CA LEU A 229 9.87 -22.72 11.28
C LEU A 229 10.61 -23.29 10.07
N GLY A 230 9.87 -23.93 9.16
CA GLY A 230 10.42 -24.57 7.97
C GLY A 230 10.74 -26.05 8.10
N SER A 231 10.75 -26.65 9.31
CA SER A 231 10.86 -28.10 9.48
C SER A 231 9.56 -28.81 9.14
N SER A 232 9.63 -30.08 8.72
CA SER A 232 8.42 -30.88 8.46
C SER A 232 7.66 -31.12 9.75
N TRP A 233 6.34 -31.03 9.72
CA TRP A 233 5.46 -31.43 10.81
C TRP A 233 4.75 -32.74 10.46
N ALA A 234 4.44 -33.57 11.46
CA ALA A 234 3.72 -34.79 11.21
C ALA A 234 2.30 -34.50 10.70
N LEU A 235 2.01 -34.97 9.50
CA LEU A 235 0.69 -34.97 8.92
C LEU A 235 -0.09 -36.15 9.52
N GLU A 236 -0.92 -35.87 10.51
CA GLU A 236 -2.12 -36.65 10.68
C GLU A 236 -3.16 -35.99 9.76
N LEU A 237 -3.31 -36.50 8.56
CA LEU A 237 -4.22 -35.96 7.56
C LEU A 237 -5.59 -35.68 8.17
N SER A 238 -5.97 -34.44 8.23
CA SER A 238 -7.33 -34.05 8.51
C SER A 238 -8.27 -34.68 7.48
N ARG A 239 -9.39 -35.20 7.92
CA ARG A 239 -10.34 -35.98 7.10
C ARG A 239 -11.07 -35.16 6.01
N ASN A 240 -10.69 -33.98 5.70
CA ASN A 240 -11.21 -33.18 4.60
C ASN A 240 -10.18 -33.08 3.48
N PRO A 241 -10.05 -34.10 2.63
CA PRO A 241 -9.13 -34.05 1.51
C PRO A 241 -9.63 -33.00 0.50
N VAL A 242 -8.71 -32.14 0.07
CA VAL A 242 -8.92 -31.25 -1.08
C VAL A 242 -9.18 -32.13 -2.32
N SER A 243 -10.17 -31.80 -3.13
CA SER A 243 -10.57 -32.61 -4.29
C SER A 243 -10.38 -31.86 -5.59
N ASN A 244 -10.08 -32.61 -6.66
CA ASN A 244 -10.06 -32.07 -8.01
C ASN A 244 -11.47 -31.69 -8.48
N ALA A 245 -11.55 -30.65 -9.30
CA ALA A 245 -12.80 -30.18 -9.86
C ALA A 245 -13.44 -31.26 -10.76
N THR A 246 -14.72 -31.45 -10.57
CA THR A 246 -15.59 -32.27 -11.41
C THR A 246 -16.44 -31.37 -12.30
N GLY A 247 -17.09 -31.96 -13.32
CA GLY A 247 -18.07 -31.21 -14.12
C GLY A 247 -19.19 -30.59 -13.27
N SER A 248 -19.61 -31.28 -12.22
CA SER A 248 -20.59 -30.78 -11.25
C SER A 248 -20.06 -29.59 -10.46
N SER A 249 -18.79 -29.61 -10.03
CA SER A 249 -18.16 -28.51 -9.30
C SER A 249 -18.12 -27.25 -10.16
N LEU A 250 -17.80 -27.38 -11.45
CA LEU A 250 -17.74 -26.23 -12.37
C LEU A 250 -19.14 -25.68 -12.69
N GLN A 251 -20.15 -26.54 -12.81
CA GLN A 251 -21.56 -26.13 -12.95
C GLN A 251 -22.03 -25.31 -11.74
N LYS A 252 -21.73 -25.78 -10.52
CA LYS A 252 -22.02 -25.05 -9.28
C LYS A 252 -21.35 -23.67 -9.28
N LEU A 253 -20.08 -23.58 -9.68
CA LEU A 253 -19.38 -22.30 -9.79
C LEU A 253 -20.10 -21.32 -10.72
N LEU A 254 -20.55 -21.79 -11.89
CA LEU A 254 -21.29 -20.96 -12.83
C LEU A 254 -22.66 -20.51 -12.27
N MET A 255 -23.35 -21.40 -11.58
CA MET A 255 -24.62 -21.10 -10.89
C MET A 255 -24.43 -20.02 -9.82
N TRP A 256 -23.42 -20.17 -8.95
CA TRP A 256 -23.13 -19.18 -7.91
C TRP A 256 -22.74 -17.83 -8.48
N LYS A 257 -21.93 -17.79 -9.58
CA LYS A 257 -21.62 -16.54 -10.28
C LYS A 257 -22.88 -15.87 -10.81
N ALA A 258 -23.76 -16.62 -11.46
CA ALA A 258 -25.04 -16.09 -11.93
C ALA A 258 -25.93 -15.55 -10.79
N GLN A 259 -25.93 -16.21 -9.62
CA GLN A 259 -26.62 -15.70 -8.43
C GLN A 259 -25.98 -14.41 -7.90
N MET A 260 -24.65 -14.31 -7.89
CA MET A 260 -23.94 -13.08 -7.50
C MET A 260 -24.25 -11.93 -8.47
N ASP A 261 -24.23 -12.18 -9.78
CA ASP A 261 -24.57 -11.20 -10.82
C ASP A 261 -26.05 -10.75 -10.69
N ALA A 262 -26.97 -11.66 -10.37
CA ALA A 262 -28.35 -11.33 -10.08
C ALA A 262 -28.48 -10.43 -8.83
N ASN A 263 -27.70 -10.69 -7.76
CA ASN A 263 -27.64 -9.84 -6.56
C ASN A 263 -27.17 -8.41 -6.91
N VAL A 264 -26.12 -8.28 -7.74
CA VAL A 264 -25.64 -6.97 -8.22
C VAL A 264 -26.72 -6.25 -9.01
N ASN A 265 -27.38 -6.94 -9.95
CA ASN A 265 -28.44 -6.36 -10.76
C ASN A 265 -29.65 -5.97 -9.90
N GLN A 266 -30.02 -6.74 -8.91
CA GLN A 266 -31.11 -6.42 -7.98
C GLN A 266 -30.77 -5.17 -7.15
N GLN A 267 -29.54 -5.04 -6.66
CA GLN A 267 -29.08 -3.85 -5.94
C GLN A 267 -29.02 -2.61 -6.84
N ASN A 268 -28.72 -2.77 -8.13
CA ASN A 268 -28.60 -1.69 -9.09
C ASN A 268 -29.93 -1.31 -9.76
N SER A 269 -30.87 -2.24 -9.91
CA SER A 269 -32.18 -1.98 -10.56
C SER A 269 -33.04 -0.98 -9.79
N GLY A 270 -32.84 -0.82 -8.47
CA GLY A 270 -33.52 0.20 -7.68
C GLY A 270 -32.89 1.60 -7.76
N THR A 271 -31.69 1.75 -8.29
CA THR A 271 -30.94 3.04 -8.32
C THR A 271 -30.76 3.61 -9.72
N GLY A 272 -31.12 2.88 -10.79
CA GLY A 272 -30.77 3.25 -12.16
C GLY A 272 -29.26 3.27 -12.40
N ILE A 273 -28.49 2.56 -11.56
CA ILE A 273 -27.04 2.47 -11.67
C ILE A 273 -26.69 1.39 -12.71
N PRO A 274 -25.87 1.69 -13.73
CA PRO A 274 -25.36 0.66 -14.65
C PRO A 274 -24.57 -0.38 -13.86
N SER A 275 -24.78 -1.66 -14.12
CA SER A 275 -24.01 -2.73 -13.51
C SER A 275 -22.52 -2.56 -13.82
N HIS A 276 -21.65 -2.80 -12.82
CA HIS A 276 -20.20 -2.68 -12.96
C HIS A 276 -19.55 -3.74 -13.86
N THR A 277 -20.32 -4.71 -14.34
CA THR A 277 -19.87 -5.75 -15.26
C THR A 277 -19.18 -5.19 -16.52
N GLU A 278 -19.56 -4.00 -16.99
CA GLU A 278 -18.93 -3.40 -18.16
C GLU A 278 -17.57 -2.71 -17.93
N GLN A 279 -17.18 -2.40 -16.68
CA GLN A 279 -15.85 -1.80 -16.41
C GLN A 279 -14.78 -2.85 -16.09
N ASN A 280 -15.17 -4.08 -15.77
CA ASN A 280 -14.26 -5.21 -15.61
C ASN A 280 -14.08 -6.01 -16.91
N ASP A 281 -14.80 -5.71 -17.99
CA ASP A 281 -14.71 -6.47 -19.25
C ASP A 281 -13.32 -6.45 -19.92
N GLN A 282 -12.45 -5.53 -19.56
CA GLN A 282 -11.03 -5.67 -19.94
C GLN A 282 -10.23 -6.64 -19.04
N ALA A 283 -10.79 -7.07 -17.91
CA ALA A 283 -10.15 -8.01 -17.01
C ALA A 283 -10.89 -9.36 -16.91
N SER A 284 -12.17 -9.43 -17.26
CA SER A 284 -13.04 -10.58 -17.08
C SER A 284 -13.41 -11.32 -18.37
N ALA A 285 -13.16 -10.74 -19.53
CA ALA A 285 -13.59 -11.27 -20.82
C ALA A 285 -12.67 -12.34 -21.38
N THR A 286 -12.34 -13.39 -20.60
CA THR A 286 -11.72 -14.58 -21.20
C THR A 286 -11.87 -15.82 -20.34
N VAL A 287 -13.08 -16.29 -20.12
CA VAL A 287 -13.33 -17.67 -19.67
C VAL A 287 -14.37 -18.40 -20.53
N THR A 288 -14.76 -17.87 -21.68
CA THR A 288 -15.51 -18.67 -22.65
C THR A 288 -14.97 -18.40 -24.05
N GLY A 289 -14.26 -19.40 -24.58
CA GLY A 289 -14.07 -19.49 -26.03
C GLY A 289 -15.41 -19.82 -26.68
N TYR A 290 -16.13 -18.80 -27.05
CA TYR A 290 -17.16 -18.83 -28.09
C TYR A 290 -17.10 -17.50 -28.82
N GLU A 291 -16.61 -17.55 -30.05
CA GLU A 291 -16.76 -16.49 -31.03
C GLU A 291 -18.25 -16.34 -31.36
N GLY A 292 -18.84 -15.26 -30.83
CA GLY A 292 -20.14 -14.80 -31.23
C GLY A 292 -20.09 -13.28 -31.26
N ASN A 293 -20.07 -12.69 -32.47
CA ASN A 293 -20.26 -11.28 -32.71
C ASN A 293 -21.49 -10.79 -31.94
N ILE A 294 -21.28 -9.96 -30.93
CA ILE A 294 -22.37 -9.22 -30.30
C ILE A 294 -22.24 -7.78 -30.76
N ASP A 295 -23.16 -7.36 -31.59
CA ASP A 295 -23.36 -5.98 -32.03
C ASP A 295 -23.45 -5.06 -30.79
N ALA A 296 -22.57 -4.09 -30.75
CA ALA A 296 -22.44 -3.08 -29.70
C ALA A 296 -23.47 -1.97 -29.80
N ASP A 297 -24.74 -2.30 -30.03
CA ASP A 297 -25.77 -1.26 -30.17
C ASP A 297 -27.14 -1.75 -29.69
N LYS A 298 -27.33 -1.91 -28.39
CA LYS A 298 -28.65 -1.84 -27.72
C LYS A 298 -28.43 -1.79 -26.19
N GLY A 299 -28.15 -0.60 -25.66
CA GLY A 299 -28.33 -0.32 -24.23
C GLY A 299 -29.80 -0.37 -23.85
N ASN A 300 -30.24 -1.41 -23.20
CA ASN A 300 -31.58 -1.47 -22.62
C ASN A 300 -31.67 -0.49 -21.45
N ILE A 301 -32.15 0.72 -21.72
CA ILE A 301 -32.61 1.66 -20.70
C ILE A 301 -34.00 1.18 -20.27
N PHE A 302 -34.13 0.52 -19.14
CA PHE A 302 -35.43 0.26 -18.55
C PHE A 302 -36.04 1.55 -18.04
N PRO A 303 -37.29 1.89 -18.41
CA PRO A 303 -37.97 3.09 -17.92
C PRO A 303 -38.25 2.94 -16.42
N TYR A 304 -37.75 3.90 -15.65
CA TYR A 304 -38.11 4.07 -14.23
C TYR A 304 -39.58 4.39 -14.10
N ASN A 305 -40.30 3.63 -13.29
CA ASN A 305 -41.69 3.95 -12.90
C ASN A 305 -41.65 4.77 -11.59
N PRO A 306 -42.02 6.06 -11.61
CA PRO A 306 -41.98 6.91 -10.42
C PRO A 306 -43.05 6.59 -9.37
N ASP A 307 -44.01 5.72 -9.68
CA ASP A 307 -45.14 5.41 -8.81
C ASP A 307 -44.97 4.14 -7.95
N ALA A 308 -43.74 3.61 -7.88
CA ALA A 308 -43.44 2.43 -7.07
C ALA A 308 -42.65 2.78 -5.80
N PRO A 309 -43.28 3.14 -4.67
CA PRO A 309 -42.58 3.50 -3.42
C PRO A 309 -41.76 2.36 -2.81
N GLU A 310 -42.11 1.11 -3.11
CA GLU A 310 -41.44 -0.06 -2.54
C GLU A 310 -40.02 -0.35 -3.13
N ALA A 311 -39.75 0.06 -4.35
CA ALA A 311 -38.45 -0.17 -5.00
C ALA A 311 -37.32 0.67 -4.37
N VAL A 312 -37.62 1.86 -3.85
CA VAL A 312 -36.68 2.77 -3.24
C VAL A 312 -36.33 2.36 -1.81
N ALA A 313 -37.26 1.74 -1.08
CA ALA A 313 -37.02 1.23 0.28
C ALA A 313 -36.04 0.04 0.30
N ARG A 314 -35.98 -0.77 -0.77
CA ARG A 314 -35.09 -1.95 -0.86
C ARG A 314 -33.60 -1.63 -1.12
N LEU A 315 -33.27 -0.40 -1.42
CA LEU A 315 -31.88 0.03 -1.63
C LEU A 315 -31.01 0.02 -0.38
N ASN A 316 -31.60 0.08 0.79
CA ASN A 316 -30.91 0.00 2.09
C ASN A 316 -31.22 -1.29 2.83
N GLY A 317 -31.53 -2.33 2.06
CA GLY A 317 -31.47 -3.74 2.37
C GLY A 317 -32.07 -4.21 3.67
N ASP A 318 -33.06 -5.03 3.53
CA ASP A 318 -33.25 -6.20 4.39
C ASP A 318 -32.33 -7.35 3.91
N SER A 319 -31.03 -7.07 3.66
CA SER A 319 -30.05 -8.14 3.72
C SER A 319 -29.83 -8.40 5.22
N GLU A 320 -29.95 -9.63 5.65
CA GLU A 320 -29.45 -10.07 6.96
C GLU A 320 -28.01 -9.55 7.07
N ILE A 321 -27.86 -8.45 7.82
CA ILE A 321 -26.61 -7.72 7.97
C ILE A 321 -25.70 -8.67 8.73
N ALA A 322 -24.59 -9.06 8.12
CA ALA A 322 -23.58 -9.82 8.82
C ALA A 322 -23.26 -9.14 10.16
N GLU A 323 -23.07 -9.90 11.22
CA GLU A 323 -22.95 -9.46 12.62
C GLU A 323 -21.94 -8.34 12.90
N ASN A 324 -21.11 -7.98 11.92
CA ASN A 324 -20.04 -6.99 12.00
C ASN A 324 -20.38 -5.58 11.46
N ALA A 325 -21.58 -5.35 10.95
CA ALA A 325 -22.02 -3.99 10.63
C ALA A 325 -22.34 -3.24 11.94
N LEU A 326 -21.83 -2.01 12.08
CA LEU A 326 -22.19 -1.19 13.22
C LEU A 326 -23.70 -0.91 13.18
N PRO A 327 -24.51 -1.48 14.07
CA PRO A 327 -25.95 -1.25 14.04
C PRO A 327 -26.23 0.25 14.26
N PRO A 328 -27.25 0.79 13.60
CA PRO A 328 -27.77 2.09 13.95
C PRO A 328 -28.23 2.09 15.41
N VAL A 329 -28.14 3.24 16.05
CA VAL A 329 -28.64 3.37 17.44
C VAL A 329 -29.80 4.35 17.48
N ASP A 330 -30.64 4.19 18.51
CA ASP A 330 -31.64 5.20 18.81
C ASP A 330 -30.93 6.56 18.98
N PRO A 331 -31.43 7.64 18.35
CA PRO A 331 -30.83 8.97 18.44
C PRO A 331 -30.64 9.48 19.88
N SER A 332 -31.43 8.97 20.85
CA SER A 332 -31.30 9.31 22.28
C SER A 332 -30.02 8.75 22.90
N GLN A 333 -29.45 7.68 22.34
CA GLN A 333 -28.18 7.05 22.78
C GLN A 333 -26.93 7.72 22.22
N LEU A 334 -27.09 8.62 21.24
CA LEU A 334 -25.98 9.39 20.70
C LEU A 334 -25.42 10.34 21.76
N LYS A 335 -24.09 10.45 21.82
CA LYS A 335 -23.39 11.44 22.65
C LYS A 335 -23.72 12.87 22.21
N THR A 336 -23.42 13.85 23.04
CA THR A 336 -23.84 15.25 22.81
C THR A 336 -23.45 15.78 21.43
N ASP A 337 -22.18 15.66 21.03
CA ASP A 337 -21.72 16.16 19.73
C ASP A 337 -22.23 15.28 18.58
N GLN A 338 -22.32 13.95 18.78
CA GLN A 338 -22.90 13.02 17.81
C GLN A 338 -24.38 13.36 17.54
N ARG A 339 -25.15 13.65 18.59
CA ARG A 339 -26.56 14.05 18.50
C ARG A 339 -26.72 15.39 17.78
N ARG A 340 -25.79 16.34 18.03
CA ARG A 340 -25.76 17.63 17.33
C ARG A 340 -25.53 17.44 15.83
N ALA A 341 -24.56 16.63 15.44
CA ALA A 341 -24.29 16.32 14.05
C ALA A 341 -25.49 15.66 13.36
N TYR A 342 -26.05 14.63 13.98
CA TYR A 342 -27.26 13.96 13.53
C TYR A 342 -28.42 14.98 13.38
N GLY A 343 -28.67 15.79 14.41
CA GLY A 343 -29.76 16.77 14.43
C GLY A 343 -29.67 17.80 13.31
N ILE A 344 -28.47 18.31 13.01
CA ILE A 344 -28.25 19.25 11.91
C ILE A 344 -28.65 18.64 10.57
N VAL A 345 -28.20 17.43 10.27
CA VAL A 345 -28.47 16.74 9.01
C VAL A 345 -29.96 16.44 8.87
N ILE A 346 -30.61 15.97 9.94
CA ILE A 346 -32.04 15.64 9.93
C ILE A 346 -32.90 16.90 9.83
N TRP A 347 -32.58 17.96 10.58
CA TRP A 347 -33.24 19.23 10.42
C TRP A 347 -33.16 19.72 8.97
N HIS A 348 -32.01 19.68 8.36
CA HIS A 348 -31.82 20.08 6.96
C HIS A 348 -32.64 19.21 6.00
N LEU A 349 -32.68 17.90 6.24
CA LEU A 349 -33.50 16.96 5.48
C LEU A 349 -35.00 17.32 5.60
N ASP A 350 -35.48 17.54 6.83
CA ASP A 350 -36.87 17.87 7.09
C ASP A 350 -37.27 19.21 6.41
N GLN A 351 -36.39 20.22 6.39
CA GLN A 351 -36.58 21.44 5.62
C GLN A 351 -36.64 21.17 4.10
N THR A 352 -35.78 20.32 3.59
CA THR A 352 -35.77 19.92 2.17
C THR A 352 -37.06 19.20 1.79
N LEU A 353 -37.56 18.29 2.62
CA LEU A 353 -38.79 17.53 2.38
C LEU A 353 -40.05 18.40 2.51
N SER A 354 -40.00 19.43 3.34
CA SER A 354 -41.11 20.41 3.46
C SER A 354 -41.15 21.43 2.31
N GLY A 355 -40.24 21.37 1.35
CA GLY A 355 -40.17 22.30 0.23
C GLY A 355 -39.51 23.65 0.55
N ALA A 356 -38.90 23.81 1.73
CA ALA A 356 -38.28 25.08 2.16
C ALA A 356 -36.99 25.45 1.42
N SER A 357 -36.43 24.57 0.55
CA SER A 357 -35.25 24.80 -0.25
C SER A 357 -34.07 25.44 0.52
N PRO A 358 -33.57 24.83 1.62
CA PRO A 358 -32.46 25.40 2.37
C PRO A 358 -31.18 25.41 1.50
N PRO A 359 -30.24 26.34 1.75
CA PRO A 359 -28.99 26.38 1.03
C PRO A 359 -28.23 25.04 1.17
N PRO A 360 -27.45 24.63 0.16
CA PRO A 360 -26.75 23.35 0.19
C PRO A 360 -25.90 23.16 1.46
N LEU A 361 -26.10 22.05 2.16
CA LEU A 361 -25.34 21.72 3.36
C LEU A 361 -23.89 21.36 2.98
N ARG A 362 -22.92 22.12 3.51
CA ARG A 362 -21.48 21.86 3.45
C ARG A 362 -20.99 21.62 4.87
N MET A 363 -20.92 20.35 5.26
CA MET A 363 -20.65 19.98 6.65
C MET A 363 -19.40 19.12 6.79
N ILE A 364 -18.61 19.37 7.84
CA ILE A 364 -17.54 18.50 8.28
C ILE A 364 -17.90 17.87 9.62
N LEU A 365 -17.87 16.54 9.67
CA LEU A 365 -17.92 15.74 10.90
C LEU A 365 -16.50 15.31 11.24
N TYR A 366 -15.84 16.08 12.08
CA TYR A 366 -14.44 15.92 12.45
C TYR A 366 -14.30 15.18 13.78
N GLY A 367 -13.29 14.34 13.92
CA GLY A 367 -13.02 13.69 15.19
C GLY A 367 -12.00 12.57 15.07
N GLU A 368 -11.33 12.31 16.18
CA GLU A 368 -10.34 11.25 16.32
C GLU A 368 -10.89 9.88 15.93
N GLY A 369 -9.97 8.93 15.63
CA GLY A 369 -10.33 7.53 15.48
C GLY A 369 -11.01 7.00 16.75
N GLY A 370 -12.25 6.46 16.64
CA GLY A 370 -12.98 5.91 17.78
C GLY A 370 -13.99 6.86 18.44
N THR A 371 -14.22 8.06 17.91
CA THR A 371 -15.24 8.99 18.40
C THR A 371 -16.66 8.68 17.89
N GLY A 372 -16.85 7.62 17.12
CA GLY A 372 -18.15 7.12 16.68
C GLY A 372 -18.71 7.81 15.43
N LYS A 373 -17.89 8.36 14.54
CA LYS A 373 -18.30 8.93 13.24
C LYS A 373 -19.18 7.98 12.45
N SER A 374 -18.74 6.74 12.26
CA SER A 374 -19.50 5.72 11.50
C SER A 374 -20.85 5.40 12.15
N LYS A 375 -20.95 5.45 13.49
CA LYS A 375 -22.20 5.30 14.22
C LYS A 375 -23.21 6.41 13.89
N VAL A 376 -22.74 7.66 13.81
CA VAL A 376 -23.56 8.80 13.39
C VAL A 376 -24.03 8.61 11.94
N ILE A 377 -23.13 8.16 11.03
CA ILE A 377 -23.47 7.88 9.63
C ILE A 377 -24.58 6.84 9.54
N GLN A 378 -24.50 5.73 10.27
CA GLN A 378 -25.51 4.67 10.25
C GLN A 378 -26.85 5.16 10.83
N THR A 379 -26.83 5.96 11.90
CA THR A 379 -28.05 6.53 12.48
C THR A 379 -28.72 7.54 11.53
N ILE A 380 -27.93 8.34 10.81
CA ILE A 380 -28.43 9.20 9.71
C ILE A 380 -29.07 8.35 8.63
N THR A 381 -28.39 7.29 8.17
CA THR A 381 -28.90 6.37 7.13
C THR A 381 -30.27 5.80 7.53
N GLN A 382 -30.39 5.31 8.76
CA GLN A 382 -31.67 4.79 9.28
C GLN A 382 -32.78 5.86 9.26
N ALA A 383 -32.45 7.10 9.60
CA ALA A 383 -33.45 8.19 9.60
C ALA A 383 -33.94 8.53 8.19
N PHE A 384 -33.09 8.40 7.15
CA PHE A 384 -33.51 8.52 5.75
C PHE A 384 -34.41 7.36 5.33
N THR A 385 -34.10 6.13 5.78
CA THR A 385 -34.93 4.96 5.52
C THR A 385 -36.30 5.08 6.17
N GLN A 386 -36.37 5.49 7.44
CA GLN A 386 -37.62 5.71 8.17
C GLN A 386 -38.52 6.76 7.51
N ARG A 387 -37.93 7.71 6.79
CA ARG A 387 -38.68 8.74 6.02
C ARG A 387 -39.03 8.31 4.60
N GLY A 388 -38.65 7.10 4.18
CA GLY A 388 -38.89 6.60 2.82
C GLY A 388 -38.06 7.27 1.72
N VAL A 389 -36.95 7.93 2.08
CA VAL A 389 -36.11 8.74 1.16
C VAL A 389 -34.68 8.22 1.06
N SER A 390 -34.47 6.93 1.26
CA SER A 390 -33.16 6.29 1.20
C SER A 390 -32.41 6.59 -0.09
N GLY A 391 -33.09 6.62 -1.24
CA GLY A 391 -32.50 6.92 -2.55
C GLY A 391 -31.93 8.33 -2.71
N MET A 392 -32.22 9.25 -1.79
CA MET A 392 -31.64 10.60 -1.77
C MET A 392 -30.24 10.63 -1.15
N LEU A 393 -29.85 9.60 -0.39
CA LEU A 393 -28.58 9.53 0.34
C LEU A 393 -27.61 8.59 -0.32
N LEU A 394 -26.43 9.09 -0.68
CA LEU A 394 -25.29 8.28 -1.11
C LEU A 394 -24.18 8.36 -0.08
N LYS A 395 -23.62 7.21 0.27
CA LYS A 395 -22.44 7.11 1.16
C LYS A 395 -21.23 6.70 0.34
N SER A 396 -20.08 7.28 0.64
CA SER A 396 -18.83 6.93 -0.01
C SER A 396 -17.63 7.06 0.92
N ALA A 397 -16.52 6.39 0.57
CA ALA A 397 -15.24 6.59 1.21
C ALA A 397 -14.11 6.45 0.19
N TYR A 398 -12.91 6.93 0.56
CA TYR A 398 -11.77 6.89 -0.35
C TYR A 398 -11.28 5.45 -0.62
N THR A 399 -11.30 4.58 0.39
CA THR A 399 -10.89 3.17 0.28
C THR A 399 -12.08 2.22 0.27
N GLY A 400 -11.92 1.03 -0.35
CA GLY A 400 -12.97 0.01 -0.37
C GLY A 400 -13.36 -0.46 1.03
N VAL A 401 -12.37 -0.66 1.92
CA VAL A 401 -12.63 -1.07 3.32
C VAL A 401 -13.48 -0.04 4.06
N ALA A 402 -13.11 1.25 3.99
CA ALA A 402 -13.88 2.29 4.64
C ALA A 402 -15.29 2.43 4.03
N ALA A 403 -15.40 2.28 2.70
CA ALA A 403 -16.69 2.33 2.02
C ALA A 403 -17.61 1.18 2.47
N SER A 404 -17.07 -0.04 2.59
CA SER A 404 -17.87 -1.18 3.06
C SER A 404 -18.33 -1.01 4.51
N LEU A 405 -17.54 -0.43 5.41
CA LEU A 405 -17.91 -0.20 6.81
C LEU A 405 -19.14 0.71 6.99
N ILE A 406 -19.42 1.58 6.02
CA ILE A 406 -20.55 2.50 6.03
C ILE A 406 -21.63 2.12 5.02
N ASP A 407 -21.58 0.95 4.40
CA ASP A 407 -22.45 0.52 3.28
C ASP A 407 -22.45 1.53 2.12
N GLY A 408 -21.27 2.00 1.76
CA GLY A 408 -21.07 2.99 0.71
C GLY A 408 -20.33 2.43 -0.50
N LYS A 409 -20.06 3.31 -1.47
CA LYS A 409 -19.22 3.04 -2.64
C LYS A 409 -17.91 3.81 -2.53
N THR A 410 -16.87 3.43 -3.30
CA THR A 410 -15.65 4.24 -3.31
C THR A 410 -15.85 5.56 -4.04
N THR A 411 -15.17 6.63 -3.57
CA THR A 411 -15.24 7.97 -4.20
C THR A 411 -14.81 7.96 -5.66
N HIS A 412 -13.89 7.07 -6.04
CA HIS A 412 -13.48 6.88 -7.44
C HIS A 412 -14.63 6.35 -8.30
N THR A 413 -15.39 5.39 -7.80
CA THR A 413 -16.53 4.80 -8.48
C THR A 413 -17.66 5.81 -8.69
N ILE A 414 -18.08 6.50 -7.63
CA ILE A 414 -19.19 7.45 -7.73
C ILE A 414 -18.86 8.67 -8.57
N GLY A 415 -17.59 9.08 -8.60
CA GLY A 415 -17.10 10.19 -9.42
C GLY A 415 -16.74 9.77 -10.83
N MET A 416 -16.73 8.48 -11.17
CA MET A 416 -16.23 7.94 -12.45
C MET A 416 -14.89 8.57 -12.86
N ILE A 417 -13.99 8.74 -11.87
CA ILE A 417 -12.71 9.43 -12.04
C ILE A 417 -11.71 8.46 -12.66
N SER A 418 -11.34 8.74 -13.92
CA SER A 418 -10.31 7.97 -14.62
C SER A 418 -8.94 8.16 -13.98
N ARG A 419 -8.21 7.06 -13.74
CA ARG A 419 -6.82 7.07 -13.25
C ARG A 419 -5.84 7.66 -14.28
N ASN A 420 -6.20 7.64 -15.56
CA ASN A 420 -5.33 8.08 -16.65
C ASN A 420 -5.52 9.55 -17.05
N GLY A 421 -6.39 10.30 -16.36
CA GLY A 421 -6.59 11.73 -16.62
C GLY A 421 -7.27 12.08 -17.94
N HIS A 422 -7.81 11.09 -18.67
CA HIS A 422 -8.52 11.36 -19.91
C HIS A 422 -9.82 12.14 -19.69
N PRO A 423 -10.22 13.03 -20.62
CA PRO A 423 -11.49 13.72 -20.58
C PRO A 423 -12.66 12.71 -20.56
N LEU A 424 -13.75 13.08 -19.90
CA LEU A 424 -14.95 12.25 -19.85
C LEU A 424 -15.58 12.10 -21.25
N SER A 425 -15.82 10.86 -21.69
CA SER A 425 -16.55 10.57 -22.90
C SER A 425 -18.04 10.97 -22.76
N SER A 426 -18.72 11.18 -23.87
CA SER A 426 -20.17 11.48 -23.87
C SER A 426 -20.98 10.37 -23.19
N GLN A 427 -20.60 9.11 -23.38
CA GLN A 427 -21.18 7.96 -22.69
C GLN A 427 -20.98 8.03 -21.16
N THR A 428 -19.78 8.38 -20.69
CA THR A 428 -19.49 8.54 -19.26
C THR A 428 -20.30 9.70 -18.67
N LYS A 429 -20.50 10.80 -19.40
CA LYS A 429 -21.35 11.92 -18.95
C LYS A 429 -22.80 11.48 -18.79
N ALA A 430 -23.35 10.73 -19.75
CA ALA A 430 -24.70 10.19 -19.67
C ALA A 430 -24.86 9.24 -18.47
N LYS A 431 -23.87 8.35 -18.23
CA LYS A 431 -23.83 7.48 -17.03
C LYS A 431 -23.82 8.31 -15.74
N LEU A 432 -23.04 9.38 -15.65
CA LEU A 432 -23.03 10.29 -14.50
C LEU A 432 -24.38 10.95 -14.28
N GLN A 433 -25.04 11.42 -15.33
CA GLN A 433 -26.35 12.04 -15.24
C GLN A 433 -27.42 11.06 -14.75
N ALA A 434 -27.43 9.84 -15.26
CA ALA A 434 -28.32 8.78 -14.78
C ALA A 434 -28.09 8.46 -13.29
N PHE A 435 -26.82 8.30 -12.90
CA PHE A 435 -26.43 7.95 -11.53
C PHE A 435 -26.80 9.04 -10.51
N TRP A 436 -26.50 10.32 -10.81
CA TRP A 436 -26.68 11.42 -9.86
C TRP A 436 -28.10 12.03 -9.85
N LYS A 437 -28.98 11.57 -10.71
CA LYS A 437 -30.31 12.16 -10.94
C LYS A 437 -31.10 12.39 -9.63
N TYR A 438 -31.18 11.39 -8.79
CA TYR A 438 -32.00 11.39 -7.56
C TYR A 438 -31.20 11.62 -6.28
N ILE A 439 -29.90 11.58 -6.32
CA ILE A 439 -29.04 11.75 -5.13
C ILE A 439 -28.99 13.23 -4.76
N VAL A 440 -29.33 13.53 -3.50
CA VAL A 440 -29.37 14.91 -2.94
C VAL A 440 -28.37 15.08 -1.80
N TYR A 441 -28.00 14.00 -1.12
CA TYR A 441 -27.04 14.00 -0.01
C TYR A 441 -25.91 13.04 -0.32
N LEU A 442 -24.68 13.49 -0.08
CA LEU A 442 -23.47 12.69 -0.19
C LEU A 442 -22.70 12.74 1.13
N ILE A 443 -22.43 11.58 1.73
CA ILE A 443 -21.50 11.43 2.84
C ILE A 443 -20.20 10.85 2.31
N ILE A 444 -19.07 11.48 2.65
CA ILE A 444 -17.73 11.02 2.29
C ILE A 444 -16.95 10.75 3.58
N ASP A 445 -16.70 9.48 3.88
CA ASP A 445 -15.87 9.10 5.04
C ASP A 445 -14.38 9.02 4.67
N GLU A 446 -13.51 9.13 5.67
CA GLU A 446 -12.04 9.16 5.55
C GLU A 446 -11.54 10.24 4.56
N TYR A 447 -12.09 11.45 4.68
CA TYR A 447 -11.79 12.56 3.75
C TYR A 447 -10.34 13.06 3.81
N SER A 448 -9.57 12.71 4.85
CA SER A 448 -8.15 13.05 4.97
C SER A 448 -7.31 12.53 3.80
N MET A 449 -7.74 11.43 3.19
CA MET A 449 -7.05 10.80 2.05
C MET A 449 -7.39 11.45 0.71
N ILE A 450 -8.30 12.41 0.68
CA ILE A 450 -8.71 13.13 -0.54
C ILE A 450 -7.77 14.30 -0.78
N SER A 451 -7.16 14.35 -1.97
CA SER A 451 -6.36 15.50 -2.38
C SER A 451 -7.23 16.66 -2.91
N LYS A 452 -6.69 17.89 -2.87
CA LYS A 452 -7.34 19.06 -3.46
C LYS A 452 -7.76 18.82 -4.92
N SER A 453 -6.83 18.30 -5.73
CA SER A 453 -7.11 17.99 -7.14
C SER A 453 -8.19 16.91 -7.33
N PHE A 454 -8.23 15.90 -6.45
CA PHE A 454 -9.27 14.88 -6.49
C PHE A 454 -10.64 15.46 -6.11
N LEU A 455 -10.70 16.30 -5.07
CA LEU A 455 -11.95 16.96 -4.63
C LEU A 455 -12.52 17.84 -5.75
N ALA A 456 -11.67 18.60 -6.44
CA ALA A 456 -12.07 19.42 -7.59
C ALA A 456 -12.67 18.57 -8.73
N LYS A 457 -11.99 17.45 -9.07
CA LYS A 457 -12.49 16.52 -10.10
C LYS A 457 -13.81 15.86 -9.69
N LEU A 458 -13.92 15.42 -8.43
CA LEU A 458 -15.14 14.82 -7.90
C LEU A 458 -16.31 15.81 -7.96
N SER A 459 -16.11 17.04 -7.51
CA SER A 459 -17.11 18.11 -7.55
C SER A 459 -17.56 18.42 -8.98
N ARG A 460 -16.60 18.55 -9.91
CA ARG A 460 -16.88 18.78 -11.34
C ARG A 460 -17.71 17.65 -11.95
N ASN A 461 -17.33 16.39 -11.71
CA ASN A 461 -18.01 15.23 -12.28
C ASN A 461 -19.44 15.09 -11.71
N ILE A 462 -19.64 15.39 -10.42
CA ILE A 462 -20.97 15.45 -9.80
C ILE A 462 -21.78 16.59 -10.41
N GLY A 463 -21.18 17.76 -10.65
CA GLY A 463 -21.82 18.89 -11.34
C GLY A 463 -22.35 18.47 -12.72
N ILE A 464 -21.50 17.80 -13.52
CA ILE A 464 -21.92 17.23 -14.82
C ILE A 464 -23.09 16.25 -14.65
N GLY A 465 -23.06 15.41 -13.61
CA GLY A 465 -24.13 14.48 -13.29
C GLY A 465 -25.46 15.17 -12.91
N LYS A 466 -25.42 16.39 -12.41
CA LYS A 466 -26.59 17.17 -12.00
C LYS A 466 -27.12 18.12 -13.07
N THR A 467 -26.36 18.36 -14.15
CA THR A 467 -26.80 19.20 -15.23
C THR A 467 -27.99 18.56 -15.94
N LYS A 468 -29.13 19.20 -15.91
CA LYS A 468 -30.31 18.78 -16.71
C LYS A 468 -29.98 18.96 -18.18
N GLY A 469 -30.07 17.91 -18.95
CA GLY A 469 -29.86 17.94 -20.41
C GLY A 469 -30.97 18.74 -21.14
N SER A 470 -31.08 20.02 -20.87
CA SER A 470 -31.96 20.92 -21.63
C SER A 470 -31.13 21.59 -22.73
N VAL A 471 -31.38 21.17 -23.96
CA VAL A 471 -30.82 21.72 -25.21
C VAL A 471 -31.37 23.14 -25.50
N GLU A 472 -32.27 23.69 -24.66
CA GLU A 472 -33.10 24.83 -25.05
C GLU A 472 -32.88 26.14 -24.30
N ASN A 473 -31.79 26.41 -23.59
CA ASN A 473 -31.44 27.81 -23.30
C ASN A 473 -30.05 27.92 -22.67
N PRO A 474 -29.04 28.47 -23.38
CA PRO A 474 -27.68 28.64 -22.85
C PRO A 474 -27.56 29.72 -21.76
N GLU A 475 -28.54 30.61 -21.61
CA GLU A 475 -28.47 31.73 -20.66
C GLU A 475 -28.87 31.40 -19.21
N SER A 476 -29.56 30.26 -18.98
CA SER A 476 -29.90 29.80 -17.60
C SER A 476 -28.94 28.83 -16.97
N SER A 477 -27.91 28.40 -17.70
CA SER A 477 -26.94 27.40 -17.22
C SER A 477 -25.88 27.96 -16.28
N HIS A 478 -25.68 29.29 -16.25
CA HIS A 478 -24.59 29.90 -15.46
C HIS A 478 -24.79 29.88 -13.94
N ALA A 479 -25.99 29.70 -13.43
CA ALA A 479 -26.23 29.68 -11.97
C ALA A 479 -25.97 28.31 -11.31
N SER A 480 -26.15 27.20 -12.04
CA SER A 480 -25.87 25.86 -11.52
C SER A 480 -24.39 25.45 -11.62
N ASP A 481 -23.65 26.01 -12.60
CA ASP A 481 -22.23 25.75 -12.78
C ASP A 481 -21.33 26.42 -11.71
N SER A 482 -21.88 27.42 -10.99
CA SER A 482 -21.16 28.13 -9.92
C SER A 482 -21.18 27.42 -8.57
N LEU A 483 -22.07 26.44 -8.35
CA LEU A 483 -22.21 25.75 -7.08
C LEU A 483 -21.38 24.47 -7.05
N GLY A 484 -20.48 24.38 -6.09
CA GLY A 484 -19.69 23.14 -5.86
C GLY A 484 -20.59 21.91 -5.76
N PHE A 485 -20.16 20.78 -6.32
CA PHE A 485 -20.90 19.50 -6.35
C PHE A 485 -22.30 19.57 -7.03
N GLY A 486 -22.50 20.47 -7.97
CA GLY A 486 -23.80 20.63 -8.61
C GLY A 486 -24.95 20.91 -7.65
N GLY A 487 -24.66 21.57 -6.53
CA GLY A 487 -25.64 21.99 -5.53
C GLY A 487 -26.18 20.92 -4.58
N ILE A 488 -25.65 19.67 -4.61
CA ILE A 488 -26.07 18.65 -3.61
C ILE A 488 -25.46 18.92 -2.26
N ASN A 489 -26.06 18.34 -1.20
CA ASN A 489 -25.56 18.41 0.16
C ASN A 489 -24.40 17.45 0.37
N VAL A 490 -23.29 17.91 0.95
CA VAL A 490 -22.10 17.10 1.15
C VAL A 490 -21.64 17.16 2.61
N ILE A 491 -21.40 15.98 3.18
CA ILE A 491 -20.88 15.80 4.54
C ILE A 491 -19.53 15.06 4.43
N LEU A 492 -18.46 15.73 4.85
CA LEU A 492 -17.12 15.14 4.96
C LEU A 492 -16.92 14.60 6.37
N CYS A 493 -16.56 13.32 6.50
CA CYS A 493 -16.30 12.67 7.79
C CYS A 493 -14.84 12.20 7.85
N GLY A 494 -14.13 12.43 8.96
CA GLY A 494 -12.75 11.94 9.07
C GLY A 494 -11.92 12.63 10.13
N ASP A 495 -10.61 12.44 10.03
CA ASP A 495 -9.58 12.97 10.91
C ASP A 495 -8.32 13.31 10.10
N LEU A 496 -7.94 14.57 10.01
CA LEU A 496 -6.78 15.04 9.24
C LEU A 496 -5.43 14.55 9.79
N HIS A 497 -5.39 14.05 11.03
CA HIS A 497 -4.20 13.42 11.61
C HIS A 497 -4.08 11.93 11.29
N GLN A 498 -5.03 11.34 10.55
CA GLN A 498 -4.87 10.06 9.91
C GLN A 498 -4.18 10.24 8.55
N PHE A 499 -4.11 9.16 7.72
CA PHE A 499 -3.31 9.25 6.51
C PHE A 499 -3.73 10.38 5.56
N PRO A 500 -2.76 11.18 5.11
CA PRO A 500 -2.97 12.16 4.05
C PRO A 500 -3.14 11.46 2.68
N PRO A 501 -3.40 12.21 1.59
CA PRO A 501 -3.50 11.67 0.24
C PRO A 501 -2.30 10.80 -0.13
N VAL A 502 -2.57 9.59 -0.67
CA VAL A 502 -1.53 8.58 -0.98
C VAL A 502 -0.75 8.93 -2.26
N ALA A 503 -1.39 9.65 -3.19
CA ALA A 503 -0.81 10.03 -4.47
C ALA A 503 -0.78 11.54 -4.59
N GLY A 504 0.38 12.10 -4.90
CA GLY A 504 0.59 13.54 -5.03
C GLY A 504 1.67 14.07 -4.09
N ALA A 505 1.94 15.35 -4.17
CA ALA A 505 2.85 16.02 -3.25
C ALA A 505 2.22 16.17 -1.86
N LYS A 506 3.04 16.33 -0.83
CA LYS A 506 2.59 16.59 0.55
C LYS A 506 1.56 17.74 0.59
N ARG A 507 1.79 18.77 -0.20
CA ARG A 507 0.92 19.95 -0.31
C ARG A 507 -0.43 19.70 -1.02
N ASP A 508 -0.70 18.52 -1.51
CA ASP A 508 -2.00 18.18 -2.12
C ASP A 508 -3.10 17.93 -1.08
N SER A 509 -2.75 17.84 0.20
CA SER A 509 -3.72 17.71 1.30
C SER A 509 -4.63 18.93 1.38
N LEU A 510 -5.87 18.73 1.78
CA LEU A 510 -6.93 19.75 1.79
C LEU A 510 -6.61 20.96 2.66
N TYR A 511 -5.84 20.78 3.74
CA TYR A 511 -5.52 21.84 4.69
C TYR A 511 -4.46 22.83 4.19
N PHE A 512 -3.64 22.48 3.20
CA PHE A 512 -2.62 23.40 2.69
C PHE A 512 -3.22 24.57 1.93
N SER A 513 -2.78 25.75 2.26
CA SER A 513 -3.10 27.00 1.55
C SER A 513 -2.61 26.94 0.09
N PRO A 514 -3.34 27.54 -0.86
CA PRO A 514 -2.92 27.54 -2.26
C PRO A 514 -1.67 28.41 -2.45
N LEU A 515 -0.82 27.98 -3.39
CA LEU A 515 0.33 28.72 -3.85
C LEU A 515 0.03 29.33 -5.24
N SER A 516 0.74 30.40 -5.60
CA SER A 516 0.65 31.01 -6.93
C SER A 516 1.04 30.05 -8.07
N THR A 517 1.82 29.02 -7.77
CA THR A 517 2.27 27.98 -8.71
C THR A 517 1.32 26.77 -8.80
N ASP A 518 0.28 26.71 -7.95
CA ASP A 518 -0.65 25.59 -7.93
C ASP A 518 -1.47 25.53 -9.23
N SER A 519 -1.79 24.31 -9.67
CA SER A 519 -2.69 24.09 -10.80
C SER A 519 -4.12 24.54 -10.47
N ILE A 520 -4.90 24.81 -11.49
CA ILE A 520 -6.31 25.20 -11.34
C ILE A 520 -7.09 24.17 -10.49
N ASP A 521 -6.84 22.89 -10.69
CA ASP A 521 -7.50 21.82 -9.91
C ASP A 521 -7.13 21.90 -8.42
N LEU A 522 -5.89 22.24 -8.07
CA LEU A 522 -5.46 22.37 -6.67
C LEU A 522 -6.12 23.58 -6.00
N THR A 523 -6.12 24.72 -6.68
CA THR A 523 -6.75 25.94 -6.17
C THR A 523 -8.27 25.77 -6.04
N THR A 524 -8.93 25.23 -7.06
CA THR A 524 -10.37 24.96 -7.03
C THR A 524 -10.73 23.98 -5.90
N GLY A 525 -9.93 22.93 -5.71
CA GLY A 525 -10.18 21.97 -4.64
C GLY A 525 -10.09 22.58 -3.24
N ARG A 526 -9.16 23.50 -3.01
CA ARG A 526 -9.08 24.25 -1.75
C ARG A 526 -10.28 25.19 -1.58
N MET A 527 -10.66 25.93 -2.60
CA MET A 527 -11.86 26.80 -2.57
C MET A 527 -13.11 26.01 -2.23
N ILE A 528 -13.32 24.83 -2.86
CA ILE A 528 -14.45 23.95 -2.54
C ILE A 528 -14.39 23.49 -1.08
N TYR A 529 -13.20 23.14 -0.57
CA TYR A 529 -13.06 22.74 0.82
C TYR A 529 -13.39 23.86 1.81
N GLU A 530 -13.08 25.09 1.49
CA GLU A 530 -13.39 26.27 2.30
C GLU A 530 -14.89 26.64 2.35
N GLU A 531 -15.72 26.07 1.45
CA GLU A 531 -17.19 26.17 1.53
C GLU A 531 -17.75 25.42 2.75
N PHE A 532 -17.02 24.43 3.29
CA PHE A 532 -17.46 23.63 4.43
C PHE A 532 -17.31 24.39 5.75
N LYS A 533 -18.32 25.22 6.05
CA LYS A 533 -18.34 26.10 7.23
C LYS A 533 -19.15 25.53 8.39
N THR A 534 -20.03 24.54 8.14
CA THR A 534 -20.76 23.84 9.20
C THR A 534 -19.87 22.72 9.72
N VAL A 535 -19.31 22.87 10.92
CA VAL A 535 -18.36 21.91 11.50
C VAL A 535 -18.91 21.37 12.80
N VAL A 536 -18.81 20.07 13.01
CA VAL A 536 -19.05 19.41 14.30
C VAL A 536 -17.85 18.57 14.65
N VAL A 537 -17.18 18.93 15.73
CA VAL A 537 -16.05 18.20 16.29
C VAL A 537 -16.54 17.22 17.35
N LEU A 538 -16.28 15.92 17.13
CA LEU A 538 -16.61 14.87 18.11
C LEU A 538 -15.44 14.73 19.09
N ARG A 539 -15.63 15.16 20.32
CA ARG A 539 -14.58 15.18 21.36
C ARG A 539 -14.59 13.95 22.27
N GLU A 540 -15.72 13.27 22.37
CA GLU A 540 -15.88 12.13 23.26
C GLU A 540 -15.39 10.84 22.62
N GLN A 541 -14.35 10.25 23.22
CA GLN A 541 -13.79 8.98 22.77
C GLN A 541 -14.67 7.81 23.27
N VAL A 542 -15.06 6.91 22.34
CA VAL A 542 -15.96 5.77 22.62
C VAL A 542 -15.22 4.43 22.55
N ARG A 543 -14.17 4.34 21.70
CA ARG A 543 -13.40 3.11 21.49
C ARG A 543 -12.39 2.87 22.59
N VAL A 544 -11.65 3.92 22.97
CA VAL A 544 -10.52 3.80 23.90
C VAL A 544 -11.04 3.98 25.33
N THR A 545 -11.01 2.89 26.09
CA THR A 545 -11.52 2.85 27.47
C THR A 545 -10.42 3.14 28.52
N ASP A 546 -9.16 2.86 28.19
CA ASP A 546 -8.01 3.16 29.04
C ASP A 546 -7.66 4.65 28.97
N ILE A 547 -7.83 5.34 30.10
CA ILE A 547 -7.61 6.79 30.20
C ILE A 547 -6.17 7.17 29.85
N GLY A 548 -5.17 6.46 30.39
CA GLY A 548 -3.76 6.76 30.12
C GLY A 548 -3.40 6.54 28.66
N TRP A 549 -3.97 5.50 28.03
CA TRP A 549 -3.79 5.22 26.60
C TRP A 549 -4.46 6.29 25.73
N ARG A 550 -5.66 6.71 26.09
CA ARG A 550 -6.39 7.78 25.41
C ARG A 550 -5.63 9.10 25.43
N ASP A 551 -5.10 9.49 26.60
CA ASP A 551 -4.41 10.76 26.76
C ASP A 551 -3.06 10.75 26.01
N PHE A 552 -2.34 9.61 25.99
CA PHE A 552 -1.19 9.39 25.13
C PHE A 552 -1.55 9.55 23.64
N LEU A 553 -2.60 8.89 23.14
CA LEU A 553 -3.01 8.98 21.73
C LEU A 553 -3.38 10.41 21.34
N ARG A 554 -3.93 11.21 22.24
CA ARG A 554 -4.20 12.63 22.00
C ARG A 554 -2.93 13.46 21.89
N ARG A 555 -1.95 13.22 22.75
CA ARG A 555 -0.63 13.86 22.63
C ARG A 555 0.09 13.44 21.35
N LEU A 556 0.06 12.16 21.04
CA LEU A 556 0.63 11.65 19.78
C LEU A 556 -0.03 12.29 18.56
N ARG A 557 -1.36 12.41 18.55
CA ARG A 557 -2.12 13.04 17.48
C ARG A 557 -1.68 14.50 17.26
N LYS A 558 -1.33 15.23 18.33
CA LYS A 558 -0.88 16.62 18.27
C LYS A 558 0.63 16.79 18.07
N GLY A 559 1.42 15.71 18.15
CA GLY A 559 2.88 15.78 18.14
C GLY A 559 3.48 16.28 19.47
N GLU A 560 2.79 16.09 20.58
CA GLU A 560 3.14 16.56 21.94
C GLU A 560 3.53 15.42 22.88
N VAL A 561 4.16 14.35 22.32
CA VAL A 561 4.51 13.15 23.08
C VAL A 561 5.59 13.46 24.14
N GLN A 562 5.37 12.99 25.36
CA GLN A 562 6.24 13.18 26.52
C GLN A 562 7.18 11.99 26.74
N GLU A 563 8.24 12.15 27.51
CA GLU A 563 9.19 11.06 27.84
C GLU A 563 8.52 9.93 28.63
N ASP A 564 7.56 10.26 29.49
CA ASP A 564 6.76 9.26 30.23
C ASP A 564 5.92 8.38 29.28
N ASP A 565 5.43 8.94 28.16
CA ASP A 565 4.73 8.18 27.14
C ASP A 565 5.65 7.18 26.45
N VAL A 566 6.87 7.61 26.13
CA VAL A 566 7.90 6.74 25.53
C VAL A 566 8.28 5.61 26.48
N THR A 567 8.41 5.93 27.78
CA THR A 567 8.68 4.93 28.82
C THR A 567 7.52 3.94 28.94
N MET A 568 6.27 4.43 28.92
CA MET A 568 5.07 3.58 28.92
C MET A 568 5.06 2.65 27.68
N LEU A 569 5.38 3.15 26.50
CA LEU A 569 5.43 2.34 25.27
C LEU A 569 6.48 1.24 25.35
N ARG A 570 7.66 1.50 25.93
CA ARG A 570 8.70 0.48 26.10
C ARG A 570 8.29 -0.65 27.04
N LYS A 571 7.43 -0.37 28.02
CA LYS A 571 6.83 -1.44 28.85
C LYS A 571 5.90 -2.37 28.05
N LEU A 572 5.39 -1.92 26.89
CA LEU A 572 4.54 -2.72 26.00
C LEU A 572 5.34 -3.55 24.99
N LEU A 573 6.67 -3.48 24.97
CA LEU A 573 7.49 -4.35 24.14
C LEU A 573 7.26 -5.82 24.48
N VAL A 574 7.20 -6.66 23.45
CA VAL A 574 7.03 -8.12 23.63
C VAL A 574 8.16 -8.72 24.48
N ALA A 575 9.36 -8.19 24.36
CA ALA A 575 10.52 -8.60 25.16
C ALA A 575 10.55 -7.99 26.57
N SER A 576 9.60 -7.15 26.95
CA SER A 576 9.58 -6.50 28.27
C SER A 576 9.16 -7.49 29.34
N PRO A 577 9.93 -7.65 30.43
CA PRO A 577 9.55 -8.50 31.56
C PRO A 577 8.31 -7.98 32.31
N GLU A 578 8.00 -6.70 32.21
CA GLU A 578 6.84 -6.07 32.86
C GLU A 578 5.51 -6.41 32.18
N SER A 579 5.54 -6.91 30.95
CA SER A 579 4.33 -7.18 30.14
C SER A 579 4.47 -8.46 29.31
N PRO A 580 4.78 -9.62 29.95
CA PRO A 580 4.99 -10.84 29.19
C PRO A 580 3.70 -11.28 28.47
N LEU A 581 3.84 -11.65 27.21
CA LEU A 581 2.78 -12.33 26.47
C LEU A 581 2.84 -13.82 26.84
N THR A 582 1.93 -14.28 27.66
CA THR A 582 1.90 -15.67 28.14
C THR A 582 0.75 -16.49 27.60
N ASP A 583 -0.30 -15.85 27.09
CA ASP A 583 -1.54 -16.50 26.65
C ASP A 583 -1.74 -16.43 25.12
N PHE A 584 -0.90 -17.15 24.38
CA PHE A 584 -1.06 -17.28 22.93
C PHE A 584 -2.15 -18.25 22.49
N ASN A 585 -2.65 -19.08 23.40
CA ASN A 585 -3.76 -20.01 23.14
C ASN A 585 -5.13 -19.43 23.57
N GLY A 586 -5.12 -18.34 24.35
CA GLY A 586 -6.31 -17.62 24.80
C GLY A 586 -6.60 -16.35 23.99
N ALA A 587 -6.69 -15.24 24.68
CA ALA A 587 -7.08 -13.95 24.09
C ALA A 587 -6.16 -13.47 22.93
N TRP A 588 -4.87 -13.81 22.98
CA TRP A 588 -3.89 -13.45 21.97
C TRP A 588 -3.76 -14.47 20.82
N SER A 589 -4.58 -15.53 20.78
CA SER A 589 -4.57 -16.53 19.69
C SER A 589 -4.85 -15.92 18.32
N ASN A 590 -5.66 -14.87 18.27
CA ASN A 590 -6.06 -14.14 17.07
C ASN A 590 -5.26 -12.85 16.83
N LEU A 591 -4.04 -12.79 17.36
CA LEU A 591 -3.10 -11.69 17.19
C LEU A 591 -2.92 -11.29 15.73
N CYS A 592 -3.05 -10.00 15.43
CA CYS A 592 -2.73 -9.41 14.12
C CYS A 592 -1.54 -8.47 14.24
N LEU A 593 -0.60 -8.55 13.28
CA LEU A 593 0.50 -7.60 13.18
C LEU A 593 0.10 -6.41 12.29
N VAL A 594 0.33 -5.20 12.80
CA VAL A 594 0.29 -3.96 12.00
C VAL A 594 1.71 -3.45 11.82
N THR A 595 2.13 -3.30 10.58
CA THR A 595 3.50 -2.87 10.22
C THR A 595 3.48 -1.95 9.00
N PRO A 596 4.30 -0.90 8.93
CA PRO A 596 4.38 -0.03 7.75
C PRO A 596 5.11 -0.70 6.57
N ARG A 597 5.72 -1.88 6.74
CA ARG A 597 6.62 -2.50 5.77
C ARG A 597 6.09 -3.78 5.15
N HIS A 598 6.12 -3.79 3.80
CA HIS A 598 5.71 -4.97 3.03
C HIS A 598 6.59 -6.19 3.29
N ALA A 599 7.92 -6.02 3.45
CA ALA A 599 8.83 -7.12 3.73
C ALA A 599 8.50 -7.80 5.06
N VAL A 600 8.29 -7.01 6.13
CA VAL A 600 7.88 -7.53 7.44
C VAL A 600 6.55 -8.27 7.33
N ARG A 601 5.56 -7.67 6.67
CA ARG A 601 4.24 -8.28 6.45
C ARG A 601 4.37 -9.62 5.71
N THR A 602 5.21 -9.70 4.69
CA THR A 602 5.38 -10.91 3.88
C THR A 602 5.99 -12.04 4.71
N GLU A 603 7.09 -11.79 5.41
CA GLU A 603 7.74 -12.79 6.24
C GLU A 603 6.86 -13.22 7.43
N TRP A 604 6.16 -12.27 8.06
CA TRP A 604 5.21 -12.57 9.12
C TRP A 604 4.07 -13.46 8.64
N ASN A 605 3.44 -13.12 7.51
CA ASN A 605 2.34 -13.90 6.96
C ASN A 605 2.79 -15.32 6.60
N LYS A 606 3.99 -15.49 6.04
CA LYS A 606 4.57 -16.80 5.76
C LYS A 606 4.67 -17.64 7.03
N SER A 607 5.31 -17.11 8.07
CA SER A 607 5.47 -17.81 9.35
C SER A 607 4.13 -18.09 10.05
N ALA A 608 3.17 -17.16 9.92
CA ALA A 608 1.85 -17.34 10.53
C ALA A 608 1.02 -18.42 9.81
N VAL A 609 1.13 -18.53 8.48
CA VAL A 609 0.48 -19.61 7.71
C VAL A 609 1.09 -20.96 8.08
N GLU A 610 2.41 -21.05 8.19
CA GLU A 610 3.09 -22.28 8.63
C GLU A 610 2.65 -22.68 10.06
N LYS A 611 2.58 -21.72 10.99
CA LYS A 611 2.03 -21.94 12.33
C LYS A 611 0.59 -22.47 12.26
N HIS A 612 -0.26 -21.81 11.45
CA HIS A 612 -1.65 -22.23 11.25
C HIS A 612 -1.74 -23.68 10.76
N CYS A 613 -0.98 -24.03 9.72
CA CYS A 613 -0.98 -25.38 9.15
C CYS A 613 -0.56 -26.45 10.17
N ARG A 614 0.47 -26.16 10.99
CA ARG A 614 0.91 -27.06 12.09
C ARG A 614 -0.18 -27.24 13.14
N GLN A 615 -0.82 -26.16 13.58
CA GLN A 615 -1.84 -26.20 14.63
C GLN A 615 -3.13 -26.88 14.16
N SER A 616 -3.53 -26.60 12.91
CA SER A 616 -4.74 -27.16 12.30
C SER A 616 -4.52 -28.52 11.62
N LYS A 617 -3.27 -29.00 11.55
CA LYS A 617 -2.86 -30.23 10.85
C LYS A 617 -3.30 -30.23 9.37
N GLN A 618 -3.19 -29.07 8.70
CA GLN A 618 -3.56 -28.89 7.30
C GLN A 618 -2.32 -28.84 6.40
N GLN A 619 -2.48 -29.28 5.15
CA GLN A 619 -1.49 -29.09 4.11
C GLN A 619 -1.39 -27.62 3.70
N LEU A 620 -0.18 -27.20 3.36
CA LEU A 620 0.12 -25.89 2.78
C LEU A 620 0.30 -26.02 1.28
N PHE A 621 -0.54 -25.37 0.50
CA PHE A 621 -0.45 -25.33 -0.96
C PHE A 621 0.24 -24.07 -1.41
N ILE A 622 1.27 -24.21 -2.24
CA ILE A 622 2.00 -23.11 -2.89
C ILE A 622 1.49 -23.00 -4.32
N CYS A 623 0.82 -21.91 -4.64
CA CYS A 623 0.24 -21.66 -5.96
C CYS A 623 1.05 -20.57 -6.69
N LYS A 624 1.71 -20.94 -7.78
CA LYS A 624 2.40 -20.00 -8.66
C LYS A 624 1.42 -19.41 -9.67
N ALA A 625 1.61 -18.13 -10.02
CA ALA A 625 0.81 -17.48 -11.05
C ALA A 625 1.06 -18.11 -12.43
N GLU A 626 0.03 -18.20 -13.23
CA GLU A 626 0.12 -18.61 -14.63
C GLU A 626 0.34 -17.36 -15.50
N ASP A 627 1.56 -17.22 -16.00
CA ASP A 627 1.93 -16.12 -16.90
C ASP A 627 1.96 -16.64 -18.35
N THR A 628 1.23 -15.97 -19.24
CA THR A 628 1.16 -16.35 -20.65
C THR A 628 1.33 -15.13 -21.57
N ILE A 629 1.88 -15.37 -22.77
CA ILE A 629 1.94 -14.43 -23.89
C ILE A 629 1.25 -15.07 -25.08
N ARG A 630 0.17 -14.49 -25.58
CA ARG A 630 -0.61 -15.05 -26.70
C ARG A 630 -0.97 -16.53 -26.46
N ASN A 631 -1.44 -16.85 -25.24
CA ASN A 631 -1.83 -18.20 -24.78
C ASN A 631 -0.70 -19.26 -24.77
N ARG A 632 0.57 -18.90 -24.88
CA ARG A 632 1.71 -19.78 -24.61
C ARG A 632 2.41 -19.42 -23.30
N GLN A 633 3.05 -20.37 -22.69
CA GLN A 633 3.90 -20.14 -21.52
C GLN A 633 5.11 -19.25 -21.88
N LEU A 634 5.62 -18.54 -20.88
CA LEU A 634 6.77 -17.68 -21.03
C LEU A 634 8.05 -18.50 -21.21
N THR A 635 8.92 -18.04 -22.09
CA THR A 635 10.31 -18.53 -22.16
C THR A 635 11.08 -18.06 -20.91
N ILE A 636 12.19 -18.70 -20.59
CA ILE A 636 13.05 -18.29 -19.47
C ILE A 636 13.46 -16.82 -19.59
N ALA A 637 13.84 -16.34 -20.77
CA ALA A 637 14.19 -14.94 -21.00
C ALA A 637 13.01 -13.97 -20.70
N GLU A 638 11.78 -14.35 -21.07
CA GLU A 638 10.57 -13.59 -20.75
C GLU A 638 10.29 -13.59 -19.25
N ARG A 639 10.50 -14.72 -18.56
CA ARG A 639 10.38 -14.79 -17.09
C ARG A 639 11.39 -13.88 -16.38
N TYR A 640 12.64 -13.84 -16.85
CA TYR A 640 13.62 -12.86 -16.37
C TYR A 640 13.15 -11.42 -16.57
N ALA A 641 12.59 -11.09 -17.75
CA ALA A 641 12.05 -9.75 -18.02
C ALA A 641 10.87 -9.39 -17.10
N VAL A 642 10.02 -10.36 -16.77
CA VAL A 642 8.93 -10.19 -15.77
C VAL A 642 9.50 -9.84 -14.41
N VAL A 643 10.50 -10.57 -13.94
CA VAL A 643 11.13 -10.34 -12.64
C VAL A 643 11.85 -8.99 -12.62
N LEU A 644 12.67 -8.69 -13.62
CA LEU A 644 13.45 -7.44 -13.70
C LEU A 644 12.60 -6.19 -13.88
N ARG A 645 11.38 -6.30 -14.41
CA ARG A 645 10.44 -5.20 -14.58
C ARG A 645 10.19 -4.42 -13.28
N GLY A 646 10.40 -5.04 -12.14
CA GLY A 646 10.15 -4.47 -10.83
C GLY A 646 11.27 -3.59 -10.27
N GLN A 647 12.33 -3.32 -10.99
CA GLN A 647 13.42 -2.46 -10.52
C GLN A 647 13.14 -0.97 -10.85
N GLY A 648 13.22 -0.10 -9.84
CA GLY A 648 13.07 1.35 -9.95
C GLY A 648 11.78 1.93 -9.34
N GLN A 649 11.85 3.15 -8.80
CA GLN A 649 10.76 3.80 -8.02
C GLN A 649 9.46 4.02 -8.82
N LYS A 650 9.52 4.48 -10.06
CA LYS A 650 8.33 4.62 -10.93
C LYS A 650 7.66 3.28 -11.24
N LYS A 651 8.40 2.18 -11.09
CA LYS A 651 7.95 0.81 -11.38
C LYS A 651 7.31 0.13 -10.15
N GLN A 652 7.67 0.55 -8.94
CA GLN A 652 7.05 0.05 -7.68
C GLN A 652 5.57 0.46 -7.58
N GLN A 653 5.20 1.65 -8.06
CA GLN A 653 3.79 2.08 -8.11
C GLN A 653 2.95 1.21 -9.08
N ARG A 654 3.52 0.74 -10.19
CA ARG A 654 2.83 -0.14 -11.14
C ARG A 654 2.56 -1.54 -10.56
N ARG A 655 3.45 -2.07 -9.71
CA ARG A 655 3.28 -3.38 -9.05
C ARG A 655 2.14 -3.42 -8.03
N ARG A 656 1.74 -2.31 -7.44
CA ARG A 656 0.69 -2.27 -6.39
C ARG A 656 -0.67 -2.82 -6.85
N ASN A 657 -0.94 -2.86 -8.15
CA ASN A 657 -2.19 -3.35 -8.73
C ASN A 657 -2.04 -4.71 -9.43
N GLU A 658 -0.90 -5.37 -9.32
CA GLU A 658 -0.65 -6.65 -9.96
C GLU A 658 -1.06 -7.82 -9.05
N LEU A 659 -1.40 -8.94 -9.68
CA LEU A 659 -1.59 -10.20 -8.98
C LEU A 659 -0.25 -10.73 -8.48
N LEU A 660 -0.24 -11.34 -7.31
CA LEU A 660 0.97 -11.90 -6.72
C LEU A 660 1.53 -13.03 -7.58
N GLU A 661 2.84 -13.16 -7.63
CA GLU A 661 3.52 -14.25 -8.34
C GLU A 661 3.29 -15.60 -7.67
N THR A 662 3.27 -15.60 -6.33
CA THR A 662 3.05 -16.81 -5.53
C THR A 662 2.12 -16.49 -4.39
N ILE A 663 1.18 -17.36 -4.12
CA ILE A 663 0.30 -17.32 -2.95
C ILE A 663 0.38 -18.63 -2.18
N GLN A 664 0.10 -18.55 -0.91
CA GLN A 664 -0.02 -19.68 0.01
C GLN A 664 -1.47 -19.90 0.39
N LEU A 665 -1.94 -21.13 0.35
CA LEU A 665 -3.31 -21.52 0.65
C LEU A 665 -3.32 -22.71 1.59
N ALA A 666 -4.20 -22.66 2.58
CA ALA A 666 -4.54 -23.80 3.44
C ALA A 666 -5.99 -23.69 3.88
N ILE A 667 -6.61 -24.82 4.17
CA ILE A 667 -7.97 -24.84 4.73
C ILE A 667 -7.98 -24.11 6.09
N SER A 668 -9.04 -23.39 6.38
CA SER A 668 -9.26 -22.59 7.60
C SER A 668 -8.27 -21.44 7.82
N MET A 669 -7.36 -21.14 6.87
CA MET A 669 -6.49 -19.99 7.00
C MET A 669 -7.23 -18.66 6.77
N LYS A 670 -6.77 -17.62 7.46
CA LYS A 670 -7.27 -16.25 7.27
C LYS A 670 -6.71 -15.65 6.00
N VAL A 671 -7.59 -15.09 5.17
CA VAL A 671 -7.23 -14.46 3.90
C VAL A 671 -7.81 -13.06 3.79
N MET A 672 -7.22 -12.29 2.90
CA MET A 672 -7.68 -10.95 2.55
C MET A 672 -7.67 -10.78 1.04
N VAL A 673 -8.75 -10.27 0.51
CA VAL A 673 -8.87 -9.89 -0.90
C VAL A 673 -7.95 -8.72 -1.21
N THR A 674 -7.19 -8.78 -2.30
CA THR A 674 -6.18 -7.77 -2.66
C THR A 674 -6.61 -6.84 -3.78
N GLN A 675 -7.76 -7.08 -4.38
CA GLN A 675 -8.34 -6.29 -5.46
C GLN A 675 -9.85 -6.14 -5.25
N ASN A 676 -10.44 -5.15 -5.91
CA ASN A 676 -11.90 -5.07 -5.97
C ASN A 676 -12.36 -6.15 -6.95
N VAL A 677 -13.03 -7.17 -6.44
CA VAL A 677 -13.62 -8.25 -7.23
C VAL A 677 -15.04 -7.85 -7.60
N GLU A 678 -15.87 -7.51 -6.57
CA GLU A 678 -17.22 -7.00 -6.76
C GLU A 678 -17.57 -6.01 -5.65
N THR A 679 -17.53 -4.74 -5.98
CA THR A 679 -17.68 -3.66 -4.98
C THR A 679 -19.11 -3.55 -4.44
N ASP A 680 -20.09 -3.89 -5.25
CA ASP A 680 -21.51 -3.83 -4.86
C ASP A 680 -21.88 -4.94 -3.87
N LEU A 681 -21.08 -6.00 -3.84
CA LEU A 681 -21.25 -7.11 -2.90
C LEU A 681 -20.27 -7.07 -1.70
N ASP A 682 -19.57 -5.95 -1.48
CA ASP A 682 -18.53 -5.77 -0.48
C ASP A 682 -17.29 -6.68 -0.67
N ILE A 683 -17.11 -7.30 -1.84
CA ILE A 683 -15.93 -8.08 -2.18
C ILE A 683 -14.83 -7.12 -2.69
N THR A 684 -14.30 -6.32 -1.80
CA THR A 684 -13.37 -5.24 -2.11
C THR A 684 -11.95 -5.54 -1.63
N ASN A 685 -10.99 -4.77 -2.14
CA ASN A 685 -9.61 -4.83 -1.66
C ASN A 685 -9.55 -4.52 -0.16
N GLY A 686 -9.16 -5.52 0.63
CA GLY A 686 -9.10 -5.47 2.09
C GLY A 686 -10.22 -6.26 2.78
N ALA A 687 -11.22 -6.78 2.03
CA ALA A 687 -12.21 -7.71 2.58
C ALA A 687 -11.52 -8.96 3.13
N ARG A 688 -11.91 -9.38 4.33
CA ARG A 688 -11.30 -10.49 5.07
C ARG A 688 -12.23 -11.69 5.12
N GLY A 689 -11.64 -12.84 5.32
CA GLY A 689 -12.40 -14.07 5.48
C GLY A 689 -11.48 -15.25 5.79
N THR A 690 -12.09 -16.42 5.81
CA THR A 690 -11.43 -17.70 6.09
C THR A 690 -11.67 -18.65 4.93
N ILE A 691 -10.66 -19.39 4.50
CA ILE A 691 -10.82 -20.43 3.47
C ILE A 691 -11.62 -21.59 4.06
N VAL A 692 -12.73 -21.89 3.41
CA VAL A 692 -13.61 -23.01 3.79
C VAL A 692 -13.24 -24.27 3.01
N ASP A 693 -12.97 -24.11 1.71
CA ASP A 693 -12.63 -25.22 0.83
C ASP A 693 -11.76 -24.74 -0.35
N ILE A 694 -10.98 -25.69 -0.91
CA ILE A 694 -10.10 -25.46 -2.07
C ILE A 694 -10.43 -26.55 -3.08
N VAL A 695 -10.96 -26.16 -4.23
CA VAL A 695 -11.27 -27.09 -5.33
C VAL A 695 -10.17 -26.98 -6.37
N LEU A 696 -9.33 -28.02 -6.45
CA LEU A 696 -8.16 -28.07 -7.33
C LEU A 696 -8.57 -28.07 -8.81
N ASP A 697 -7.60 -27.83 -9.68
CA ASP A 697 -7.83 -28.02 -11.12
C ASP A 697 -8.16 -29.50 -11.42
N LYS A 698 -8.95 -29.74 -12.47
CA LYS A 698 -9.33 -31.10 -12.88
C LYS A 698 -8.14 -31.95 -13.26
N ASP A 699 -7.09 -31.32 -13.81
CA ASP A 699 -5.88 -31.95 -14.31
C ASP A 699 -4.73 -31.91 -13.28
N GLU A 700 -5.00 -31.47 -12.03
CA GLU A 700 -3.97 -31.49 -10.97
C GLU A 700 -3.58 -32.94 -10.66
N PRO A 701 -2.28 -33.27 -10.62
CA PRO A 701 -1.81 -34.60 -10.24
C PRO A 701 -2.23 -35.00 -8.82
N LEU A 702 -2.17 -36.30 -8.51
CA LEU A 702 -2.34 -36.77 -7.14
C LEU A 702 -1.37 -36.02 -6.21
N LEU A 703 -1.93 -35.44 -5.16
CA LEU A 703 -1.15 -34.70 -4.19
C LEU A 703 -0.20 -35.63 -3.45
N PRO A 704 1.09 -35.23 -3.28
CA PRO A 704 2.01 -35.98 -2.44
C PRO A 704 1.59 -35.87 -0.95
N ASP A 705 1.96 -36.90 -0.18
CA ASP A 705 1.77 -36.90 1.27
C ASP A 705 2.87 -36.06 1.98
N GLU A 706 2.93 -34.79 1.60
CA GLU A 706 3.88 -33.79 2.09
C GLU A 706 3.12 -32.62 2.75
N ASN A 707 3.77 -32.00 3.72
CA ASN A 707 3.18 -30.88 4.45
C ASN A 707 3.05 -29.62 3.59
N ILE A 708 3.97 -29.44 2.65
CA ILE A 708 4.04 -28.30 1.74
C ILE A 708 4.00 -28.86 0.32
N VAL A 709 2.96 -28.53 -0.40
CA VAL A 709 2.73 -29.01 -1.76
C VAL A 709 2.77 -27.86 -2.74
N ASN A 710 3.63 -27.98 -3.75
CA ASN A 710 3.64 -27.05 -4.88
C ASN A 710 2.63 -27.52 -5.92
N LEU A 711 1.52 -26.78 -6.08
CA LEU A 711 0.52 -27.12 -7.09
C LEU A 711 1.07 -26.85 -8.49
N VAL A 712 0.74 -27.73 -9.43
CA VAL A 712 1.09 -27.61 -10.86
C VAL A 712 0.15 -26.61 -11.52
N HIS A 713 -1.13 -26.65 -11.19
CA HIS A 713 -2.17 -25.77 -11.71
C HIS A 713 -2.78 -24.91 -10.63
N LEU A 714 -3.32 -23.74 -11.00
CA LEU A 714 -4.11 -22.96 -10.09
C LEU A 714 -5.42 -23.70 -9.76
N PRO A 715 -5.87 -23.73 -8.50
CA PRO A 715 -7.18 -24.26 -8.17
C PRO A 715 -8.28 -23.67 -9.05
N SER A 716 -9.30 -24.46 -9.36
CA SER A 716 -10.44 -24.00 -10.15
C SER A 716 -11.19 -22.87 -9.45
N TYR A 717 -11.40 -23.00 -8.14
CA TYR A 717 -11.90 -21.95 -7.26
C TYR A 717 -11.62 -22.28 -5.79
N ILE A 718 -11.78 -21.28 -4.95
CA ILE A 718 -11.64 -21.38 -3.49
C ILE A 718 -12.93 -20.86 -2.87
N LEU A 719 -13.49 -21.58 -1.90
CA LEU A 719 -14.61 -21.10 -1.10
C LEU A 719 -14.08 -20.31 0.09
N VAL A 720 -14.49 -19.06 0.20
CA VAL A 720 -14.07 -18.15 1.26
C VAL A 720 -15.30 -17.67 2.02
N GLN A 721 -15.34 -17.92 3.32
CA GLN A 721 -16.28 -17.29 4.21
C GLN A 721 -15.78 -15.90 4.55
N LEU A 722 -16.43 -14.88 4.01
CA LEU A 722 -16.09 -13.49 4.30
C LEU A 722 -16.63 -13.09 5.68
N ASP A 723 -15.86 -12.26 6.39
CA ASP A 723 -16.31 -11.65 7.65
C ASP A 723 -17.55 -10.77 7.42
N ARG A 724 -17.71 -10.28 6.19
CA ARG A 724 -18.83 -9.45 5.75
C ARG A 724 -19.00 -9.51 4.23
N THR A 725 -20.24 -9.61 3.77
CA THR A 725 -20.63 -9.47 2.35
C THR A 725 -22.10 -9.10 2.25
N ARG A 726 -22.49 -8.47 1.13
CA ARG A 726 -23.91 -8.23 0.76
C ARG A 726 -24.47 -9.32 -0.14
N VAL A 727 -23.72 -10.37 -0.39
CA VAL A 727 -24.21 -11.52 -1.16
C VAL A 727 -25.30 -12.21 -0.33
N THR A 728 -26.46 -12.42 -0.93
CA THR A 728 -27.45 -13.34 -0.34
C THR A 728 -26.87 -14.74 -0.26
N GLN A 729 -27.31 -15.54 0.69
CA GLN A 729 -26.82 -16.91 0.82
C GLN A 729 -26.92 -17.64 -0.52
N LEU A 730 -25.78 -18.12 -1.02
CA LEU A 730 -25.70 -18.89 -2.26
C LEU A 730 -26.23 -20.30 -2.05
N GLU A 731 -26.89 -20.88 -3.07
CA GLU A 731 -27.49 -22.18 -3.00
C GLU A 731 -26.50 -23.27 -2.60
N GLY A 732 -26.80 -24.00 -1.53
CA GLY A 732 -25.95 -25.08 -1.01
C GLY A 732 -24.69 -24.63 -0.29
N LEU A 733 -24.48 -23.32 -0.03
CA LEU A 733 -23.36 -22.78 0.76
C LEU A 733 -23.86 -22.20 2.09
N PRO A 734 -23.03 -22.22 3.13
CA PRO A 734 -23.26 -21.44 4.35
C PRO A 734 -23.37 -19.94 4.10
N PRO A 735 -23.98 -19.17 5.02
CA PRO A 735 -23.99 -17.71 4.93
C PRO A 735 -22.59 -17.10 4.79
N CYS A 736 -22.47 -16.05 4.01
CA CYS A 736 -21.23 -15.31 3.73
C CYS A 736 -20.12 -16.13 3.04
N VAL A 737 -20.39 -17.35 2.58
CA VAL A 737 -19.44 -18.15 1.80
C VAL A 737 -19.60 -17.82 0.32
N ILE A 738 -18.50 -17.42 -0.32
CA ILE A 738 -18.45 -17.07 -1.73
C ILE A 738 -17.38 -17.88 -2.47
N PRO A 739 -17.59 -18.17 -3.77
CA PRO A 739 -16.55 -18.74 -4.61
C PRO A 739 -15.63 -17.64 -5.14
N VAL A 740 -14.36 -17.77 -4.93
CA VAL A 740 -13.32 -16.89 -5.53
C VAL A 740 -12.58 -17.69 -6.60
N ALA A 741 -12.63 -17.21 -7.84
CA ALA A 741 -11.89 -17.79 -8.95
C ALA A 741 -10.62 -16.99 -9.26
N PRO A 742 -9.63 -17.58 -9.96
CA PRO A 742 -8.45 -16.86 -10.41
C PRO A 742 -8.84 -15.69 -11.32
N ALA A 743 -8.28 -14.52 -11.06
CA ALA A 743 -8.43 -13.32 -11.90
C ALA A 743 -7.28 -13.23 -12.90
N SER A 744 -7.51 -12.54 -14.04
CA SER A 744 -6.49 -12.28 -15.05
C SER A 744 -6.13 -10.81 -15.11
N LYS A 745 -4.84 -10.50 -15.27
CA LYS A 745 -4.35 -9.13 -15.50
C LYS A 745 -3.30 -9.08 -16.58
N LEU A 746 -3.36 -8.02 -17.38
CA LEU A 746 -2.39 -7.74 -18.43
C LEU A 746 -1.33 -6.75 -17.92
N PHE A 747 -0.08 -7.00 -18.30
CA PHE A 747 1.01 -6.06 -18.10
C PHE A 747 2.07 -6.20 -19.20
N THR A 748 2.84 -5.14 -19.41
CA THR A 748 3.85 -5.10 -20.46
C THR A 748 5.24 -5.34 -19.89
N ILE A 749 6.04 -6.18 -20.54
CA ILE A 749 7.46 -6.35 -20.33
C ILE A 749 8.22 -5.81 -21.55
N THR A 750 9.42 -5.28 -21.34
CA THR A 750 10.31 -4.84 -22.41
C THR A 750 11.48 -5.80 -22.48
N MET A 751 11.73 -6.35 -23.66
CA MET A 751 12.83 -7.26 -23.93
C MET A 751 13.71 -6.73 -25.06
N MET A 752 14.99 -7.04 -25.02
CA MET A 752 15.89 -6.74 -26.15
C MET A 752 15.86 -7.92 -27.11
N VAL A 753 15.34 -7.69 -28.30
CA VAL A 753 15.34 -8.67 -29.41
C VAL A 753 16.15 -8.09 -30.55
N ASN A 754 17.24 -8.77 -30.94
CA ASN A 754 18.18 -8.30 -31.97
C ASN A 754 18.70 -6.87 -31.73
N GLY A 755 19.00 -6.54 -30.44
CA GLY A 755 19.53 -5.25 -30.07
C GLY A 755 18.49 -4.09 -30.03
N LYS A 756 17.21 -4.38 -30.26
CA LYS A 756 16.12 -3.40 -30.19
C LYS A 756 15.16 -3.72 -29.05
N PRO A 757 14.68 -2.71 -28.29
CA PRO A 757 13.67 -2.93 -27.25
C PRO A 757 12.34 -3.29 -27.91
N GLN A 758 11.74 -4.40 -27.49
CA GLN A 758 10.44 -4.88 -27.93
C GLN A 758 9.52 -5.07 -26.72
N ASN A 759 8.36 -4.45 -26.77
CA ASN A 759 7.34 -4.61 -25.75
C ASN A 759 6.49 -5.86 -26.01
N ARG A 760 6.26 -6.66 -24.98
CA ARG A 760 5.37 -7.83 -25.01
C ARG A 760 4.37 -7.75 -23.88
N THR A 761 3.10 -8.05 -24.17
CA THR A 761 2.03 -8.09 -23.17
C THR A 761 1.94 -9.47 -22.57
N VAL A 762 2.08 -9.55 -21.25
CA VAL A 762 1.93 -10.76 -20.45
C VAL A 762 0.54 -10.74 -19.81
N LYS A 763 -0.16 -11.87 -19.87
CA LYS A 763 -1.39 -12.13 -19.13
C LYS A 763 -1.04 -12.99 -17.90
N ARG A 764 -1.20 -12.43 -16.70
CA ARG A 764 -1.04 -13.16 -15.43
C ARG A 764 -2.40 -13.60 -14.92
N ARG A 765 -2.52 -14.86 -14.57
CA ARG A 765 -3.69 -15.43 -13.90
C ARG A 765 -3.28 -15.86 -12.50
N GLN A 766 -4.01 -15.42 -11.47
CA GLN A 766 -3.78 -15.75 -10.05
C GLN A 766 -5.00 -15.34 -9.21
N PHE A 767 -5.12 -15.89 -8.02
CA PHE A 767 -6.14 -15.45 -7.07
C PHE A 767 -5.85 -14.05 -6.53
N PRO A 768 -6.86 -13.17 -6.49
CA PRO A 768 -6.70 -11.81 -5.94
C PRO A 768 -6.76 -11.79 -4.41
N MET A 769 -5.95 -12.62 -3.75
CA MET A 769 -5.94 -12.73 -2.28
C MET A 769 -4.54 -12.94 -1.71
N THR A 770 -4.41 -12.75 -0.41
CA THR A 770 -3.18 -12.99 0.37
C THR A 770 -3.54 -13.41 1.80
N ALA A 771 -2.60 -14.02 2.52
CA ALA A 771 -2.76 -14.31 3.94
C ALA A 771 -3.04 -13.02 4.76
N ALA A 772 -3.85 -13.13 5.81
CA ALA A 772 -4.39 -12.02 6.58
C ALA A 772 -4.03 -12.05 8.07
N TYR A 773 -2.77 -12.37 8.38
CA TYR A 773 -2.23 -12.34 9.76
C TYR A 773 -1.42 -11.08 10.05
N ALA A 774 -0.97 -10.38 9.00
CA ALA A 774 -0.30 -9.09 9.10
C ALA A 774 -0.85 -8.10 8.06
N PHE A 775 -1.00 -6.85 8.48
CA PHE A 775 -1.53 -5.77 7.65
C PHE A 775 -0.55 -4.61 7.57
N THR A 776 -0.64 -3.86 6.49
CA THR A 776 -0.03 -2.53 6.49
C THR A 776 -0.92 -1.56 7.29
N ASP A 777 -0.30 -0.55 7.89
CA ASP A 777 -0.98 0.51 8.62
C ASP A 777 -2.11 1.17 7.79
N TYR A 778 -1.88 1.42 6.49
CA TYR A 778 -2.92 1.90 5.56
C TYR A 778 -4.16 1.01 5.52
N ARG A 779 -3.99 -0.31 5.55
CA ARG A 779 -5.11 -1.25 5.52
C ARG A 779 -5.79 -1.43 6.88
N SER A 780 -5.15 -0.99 7.95
CA SER A 780 -5.72 -0.99 9.30
C SER A 780 -6.56 0.25 9.61
N GLN A 781 -6.50 1.30 8.76
CA GLN A 781 -7.26 2.53 8.96
C GLN A 781 -8.77 2.25 9.01
N GLY A 782 -9.49 2.96 9.87
CA GLY A 782 -10.92 2.77 10.08
C GLY A 782 -11.31 1.58 10.96
N GLN A 783 -10.42 0.58 11.16
CA GLN A 783 -10.73 -0.66 11.88
C GLN A 783 -10.35 -0.58 13.37
N THR A 784 -11.03 -1.41 14.17
CA THR A 784 -10.62 -1.72 15.55
C THR A 784 -10.12 -3.17 15.56
N ILE A 785 -8.93 -3.39 16.13
CA ILE A 785 -8.33 -4.71 16.21
C ILE A 785 -8.34 -5.14 17.68
N PRO A 786 -9.00 -6.26 18.03
CA PRO A 786 -9.15 -6.67 19.43
C PRO A 786 -7.80 -6.87 20.14
N PHE A 787 -6.87 -7.57 19.50
CA PHE A 787 -5.50 -7.78 19.99
C PHE A 787 -4.51 -7.51 18.87
N VAL A 788 -3.68 -6.47 19.05
CA VAL A 788 -2.78 -5.99 18.00
C VAL A 788 -1.34 -5.99 18.46
N LEU A 789 -0.49 -6.50 17.61
CA LEU A 789 0.96 -6.31 17.68
C LEU A 789 1.34 -5.23 16.68
N VAL A 790 2.12 -4.25 17.09
CA VAL A 790 2.51 -3.13 16.24
C VAL A 790 4.02 -3.10 16.06
N ASP A 791 4.49 -3.00 14.84
CA ASP A 791 5.89 -2.82 14.50
C ASP A 791 6.14 -1.37 14.10
N ILE A 792 6.73 -0.61 15.00
CA ILE A 792 7.11 0.80 14.78
C ILE A 792 8.63 1.00 14.80
N ALA A 793 9.39 -0.08 14.64
CA ALA A 793 10.83 0.01 14.50
C ALA A 793 11.21 0.81 13.25
N LEU A 794 12.30 1.57 13.35
CA LEU A 794 12.76 2.41 12.24
C LEU A 794 13.09 1.54 11.02
N PRO A 795 12.47 1.80 9.87
CA PRO A 795 12.75 1.03 8.66
C PRO A 795 14.16 1.30 8.15
N PRO A 796 14.78 0.34 7.44
CA PRO A 796 16.10 0.53 6.85
C PRO A 796 16.11 1.59 5.74
N THR A 797 14.96 1.83 5.10
CA THR A 797 14.78 2.84 4.05
C THR A 797 13.55 3.70 4.35
N GLY A 798 13.71 5.03 4.24
CA GLY A 798 12.65 5.99 4.57
C GLY A 798 12.38 6.08 6.08
N GLY A 799 11.56 7.02 6.49
CA GLY A 799 11.16 7.25 7.88
C GLY A 799 9.71 6.84 8.16
N LEU A 800 9.36 6.77 9.44
CA LEU A 800 7.98 6.75 9.90
C LEU A 800 7.54 8.20 10.18
N SER A 801 6.31 8.52 9.83
CA SER A 801 5.67 9.78 10.18
C SER A 801 4.78 9.62 11.41
N LEU A 802 4.40 10.72 12.04
CA LEU A 802 3.40 10.71 13.13
C LEU A 802 2.07 10.09 12.68
N PHE A 803 1.69 10.25 11.41
CA PHE A 803 0.49 9.61 10.85
C PHE A 803 0.57 8.08 10.91
N ASN A 804 1.72 7.47 10.54
CA ASN A 804 1.92 6.03 10.65
C ASN A 804 1.78 5.57 12.10
N LEU A 805 2.45 6.28 13.05
CA LEU A 805 2.39 5.94 14.47
C LEU A 805 0.97 6.07 15.01
N TYR A 806 0.31 7.19 14.76
CA TYR A 806 -1.04 7.44 15.25
C TYR A 806 -2.05 6.43 14.69
N VAL A 807 -2.02 6.17 13.38
CA VAL A 807 -2.94 5.18 12.78
C VAL A 807 -2.68 3.80 13.36
N ALA A 808 -1.43 3.34 13.45
CA ALA A 808 -1.11 2.00 13.93
C ALA A 808 -1.49 1.82 15.42
N LEU A 809 -1.09 2.77 16.29
CA LEU A 809 -1.31 2.68 17.74
C LEU A 809 -2.77 2.89 18.12
N SER A 810 -3.52 3.72 17.38
CA SER A 810 -4.95 3.95 17.62
C SER A 810 -5.86 2.79 17.22
N ARG A 811 -5.33 1.67 16.71
CA ARG A 811 -6.13 0.45 16.43
C ARG A 811 -6.57 -0.27 17.69
N SER A 812 -5.84 -0.12 18.79
CA SER A 812 -6.13 -0.73 20.07
C SER A 812 -7.08 0.13 20.93
N SER A 813 -7.84 -0.55 21.78
CA SER A 813 -8.74 0.09 22.76
C SER A 813 -8.07 0.37 24.11
N SER A 814 -6.96 -0.31 24.43
CA SER A 814 -6.27 -0.16 25.72
C SER A 814 -4.84 -0.69 25.66
N ARG A 815 -4.01 -0.35 26.66
CA ARG A 815 -2.66 -0.92 26.83
C ARG A 815 -2.66 -2.43 27.04
N SER A 816 -3.73 -3.02 27.53
CA SER A 816 -3.85 -4.46 27.71
C SER A 816 -4.03 -5.23 26.40
N THR A 817 -4.50 -4.59 25.33
CA THR A 817 -4.80 -5.19 24.03
C THR A 817 -3.80 -4.87 22.93
N ILE A 818 -2.69 -4.19 23.28
CA ILE A 818 -1.60 -3.87 22.36
C ILE A 818 -0.25 -4.31 22.88
N ARG A 819 0.63 -4.74 21.97
CA ARG A 819 2.07 -4.93 22.23
C ARG A 819 2.86 -4.35 21.07
N LEU A 820 4.11 -3.97 21.35
CA LEU A 820 5.09 -3.54 20.37
C LEU A 820 6.05 -4.68 20.08
N LEU A 821 6.26 -4.97 18.80
CA LEU A 821 7.08 -6.12 18.39
C LEU A 821 8.54 -5.93 18.79
N ARG A 822 9.10 -4.75 18.58
CA ARG A 822 10.51 -4.41 18.83
C ARG A 822 10.69 -2.94 19.18
N ASP A 823 11.87 -2.61 19.71
CA ASP A 823 12.20 -1.25 20.13
C ASP A 823 12.21 -0.28 18.93
N PHE A 824 12.04 0.98 19.23
CA PHE A 824 11.79 2.05 18.27
C PHE A 824 12.66 3.28 18.56
N ASP A 825 12.86 4.14 17.55
CA ASP A 825 13.59 5.40 17.72
C ASP A 825 12.68 6.50 18.30
N ASN A 826 13.10 7.11 19.41
CA ASN A 826 12.40 8.22 20.06
C ASN A 826 12.25 9.45 19.15
N LYS A 827 13.14 9.61 18.15
CA LYS A 827 13.11 10.78 17.26
C LYS A 827 11.81 10.90 16.48
N THR A 828 11.19 9.76 16.11
CA THR A 828 9.93 9.77 15.37
C THR A 828 8.80 10.38 16.21
N PHE A 829 8.80 10.15 17.51
CA PHE A 829 7.82 10.73 18.43
C PHE A 829 8.07 12.21 18.74
N LYS A 830 9.29 12.70 18.53
CA LYS A 830 9.68 14.12 18.70
C LYS A 830 9.45 14.94 17.43
N ALA A 831 8.97 14.34 16.34
CA ALA A 831 8.65 15.06 15.13
C ALA A 831 7.43 15.98 15.37
N ALA A 832 7.47 17.18 14.80
CA ALA A 832 6.32 18.08 14.82
C ALA A 832 5.44 17.88 13.59
N HIS A 833 4.16 18.16 13.74
CA HIS A 833 3.25 18.27 12.60
C HIS A 833 3.52 19.55 11.79
N ASP A 834 3.03 19.55 10.56
CA ASP A 834 3.06 20.73 9.73
C ASP A 834 2.24 21.86 10.37
N PRO A 835 2.74 23.09 10.47
CA PRO A 835 2.00 24.21 11.06
C PRO A 835 0.65 24.48 10.40
N GLU A 836 0.51 24.25 9.08
CA GLU A 836 -0.77 24.41 8.37
C GLU A 836 -1.81 23.39 8.83
N LEU A 837 -1.40 22.17 9.23
CA LEU A 837 -2.31 21.18 9.80
C LEU A 837 -2.85 21.63 11.18
N LEU A 838 -1.98 22.15 12.03
CA LEU A 838 -2.38 22.65 13.35
C LEU A 838 -3.28 23.89 13.22
N SER A 839 -2.97 24.80 12.31
CA SER A 839 -3.81 25.95 11.98
C SER A 839 -5.20 25.52 11.45
N GLU A 840 -5.26 24.42 10.71
CA GLU A 840 -6.54 23.88 10.26
C GLU A 840 -7.36 23.28 11.42
N ASP A 841 -6.72 22.64 12.39
CA ASP A 841 -7.40 22.20 13.62
C ASP A 841 -8.04 23.39 14.35
N ASP A 842 -7.29 24.51 14.51
CA ASP A 842 -7.81 25.74 15.13
C ASP A 842 -8.98 26.31 14.33
N ARG A 843 -8.90 26.30 12.99
CA ARG A 843 -10.00 26.73 12.11
C ARG A 843 -11.23 25.87 12.29
N LEU A 844 -11.10 24.56 12.36
CA LEU A 844 -12.20 23.63 12.54
C LEU A 844 -12.83 23.79 13.94
N ASP A 845 -12.03 23.96 14.99
CA ASP A 845 -12.53 24.21 16.34
C ASP A 845 -13.28 25.56 16.45
N TYR A 846 -12.78 26.62 15.78
CA TYR A 846 -13.47 27.90 15.69
C TYR A 846 -14.83 27.77 15.00
N LEU A 847 -14.89 27.07 13.85
CA LEU A 847 -16.13 26.84 13.11
C LEU A 847 -17.11 25.94 13.87
N ASP A 848 -16.62 24.95 14.62
CA ASP A 848 -17.43 24.14 15.53
C ASP A 848 -18.12 25.02 16.59
N GLY A 849 -17.41 25.98 17.16
CA GLY A 849 -17.95 26.96 18.12
C GLY A 849 -19.07 27.80 17.50
N ILE A 850 -18.91 28.27 16.26
CA ILE A 850 -19.95 29.01 15.55
C ILE A 850 -21.15 28.09 15.26
N THR A 851 -20.93 26.89 14.75
CA THR A 851 -21.97 25.91 14.44
C THR A 851 -22.77 25.54 15.69
N LYS A 852 -22.10 25.38 16.85
CA LYS A 852 -22.74 25.06 18.11
C LYS A 852 -23.71 26.19 18.55
N LYS A 853 -23.25 27.45 18.55
CA LYS A 853 -24.06 28.61 18.90
C LYS A 853 -25.26 28.76 17.96
N TRP A 854 -25.09 28.57 16.67
CA TRP A 854 -26.16 28.59 15.67
C TRP A 854 -27.19 27.49 15.95
N TRP A 855 -26.74 26.26 16.20
CA TRP A 855 -27.59 25.12 16.46
C TRP A 855 -28.42 25.28 17.75
N GLU A 856 -27.78 25.76 18.82
CA GLU A 856 -28.47 26.04 20.10
C GLU A 856 -29.60 27.07 19.95
N LYS A 857 -29.35 28.18 19.25
CA LYS A 857 -30.37 29.18 18.93
C LYS A 857 -31.52 28.58 18.11
N LEU A 858 -31.22 27.76 17.13
CA LEU A 858 -32.23 27.13 16.29
C LEU A 858 -33.12 26.19 17.09
N VAL A 859 -32.55 25.35 17.95
CA VAL A 859 -33.28 24.42 18.81
C VAL A 859 -34.18 25.20 19.81
N GLN A 860 -33.67 26.29 20.37
CA GLN A 860 -34.46 27.16 21.25
C GLN A 860 -35.67 27.74 20.53
N ASN A 861 -35.47 28.26 19.32
CA ASN A 861 -36.56 28.83 18.51
C ASN A 861 -37.62 27.78 18.12
N TYR A 862 -37.22 26.53 17.89
CA TYR A 862 -38.16 25.43 17.64
C TYR A 862 -38.96 25.02 18.90
N ARG A 863 -38.36 25.08 20.08
CA ARG A 863 -39.04 24.80 21.38
C ARG A 863 -40.03 25.87 21.75
N ILE A 864 -39.80 27.11 21.36
CA ILE A 864 -40.71 28.25 21.63
C ILE A 864 -41.93 28.22 20.69
N LYS A 865 -41.78 27.61 19.49
CA LYS A 865 -42.85 27.50 18.48
C LYS A 865 -43.74 26.26 18.60
N LYS A 866 -43.40 25.29 19.46
CA LYS A 866 -44.26 24.18 19.90
C LYS A 866 -44.91 24.50 21.26
#